data_94226ae8b046c48f89a63c2f4ae8d5e0
#
_entry.id   94226ae8b046c48f89a63c2f4ae8d5e0
#
_cell.length_a   1.000
_cell.length_b   1.000
_cell.length_c   1.000
_cell.angle_alpha   90.00
_cell.angle_beta   90.00
_cell.angle_gamma   90.00
#
_symmetry.space_group_name_H-M   'P 1'
#
loop_
_entity.id
_entity.type
_entity.pdbx_description
1 polymer ?
#
loop_
_entity_poly.entity_id
_entity_poly.type
_entity_poly.pdbx_seq_one_letter_code
_entity_poly.pdbx_strand_id
1 'polypeptide(L)'
;MQINPIKNNLLKGFLSIATLILLSVVLIVWFLPRNKEQQFRYDIGRPWVYGPFIAKFDFPVYKTDETIKKEQDSLLQMFMPYYNYSPSVEATNIARFNEKFKDGIPNLPKEYKNIILNRLHRLYQTGIIYTKEYNEMAKDSSAAIRIVAGKEAQSIALNCIYSTLSAYEQLLNDESLVAQKAILQRADLNDFLEPNLIYDRKRTETEKADMLSSIAVASGIVVSGQKIIDRGEIVDDYTYRVLNSFEREMHRRNSSSNEITRTLIGQLIFVLILVGLFTCYLAMFRRDYFNNTRNIAMLYTMITLFPILVSIIVSKNFFSVYIIPFAMVPIFTRVFMDTRTAFLTHTITTLLCAAAVKYQFEFIIVQLVSGMVGLYSLRELSQRSQILKAALVVTLSSAAIYFALQFMQDDSGIALDHEMYYHFIANGVLLLLAYPLMYLIEKTFGFISDVTLFELSDTNKSLIREMSEIAPGTFQHSITVANLAAAIANKIGANSLLLRTGALYHDIGKMISPAFFTENQAGNNPHNNLPYKESARIIISHVTEGVRMAEKHNLPQFIKDFILTHHGEGLTKYFYIKYQNEHPDEEVDKAPFQYPGPNPFTREQAILMMTDTVEAASRSLPEYTEESISNLVNTLIDDQVNSGYFTNCPITFKDIAIAKQVLIERLKSIYHTRVSYPKPNN
;
A
#
# COMPACT_ATOMS: atom_id res chain seq x y z
N MET A 1 -32.64 2.88 38.44
CA MET A 1 -31.22 3.21 38.41
C MET A 1 -30.90 3.66 36.99
N GLN A 2 -31.08 4.93 36.65
CA GLN A 2 -30.77 5.52 35.35
C GLN A 2 -29.25 5.70 35.24
N ILE A 3 -28.59 4.84 34.46
CA ILE A 3 -27.17 4.93 34.17
C ILE A 3 -26.97 6.16 33.28
N ASN A 4 -26.21 7.11 33.75
CA ASN A 4 -25.95 8.42 33.16
C ASN A 4 -25.43 8.23 31.69
N PRO A 5 -26.08 8.80 30.65
CA PRO A 5 -25.72 8.58 29.25
C PRO A 5 -24.29 9.00 28.90
N ILE A 6 -23.73 9.96 29.65
CA ILE A 6 -22.33 10.43 29.51
C ILE A 6 -21.34 9.31 29.89
N LYS A 7 -21.62 8.53 30.96
CA LYS A 7 -20.77 7.38 31.36
C LYS A 7 -20.78 6.26 30.33
N ASN A 8 -21.91 6.03 29.66
CA ASN A 8 -22.04 4.98 28.65
C ASN A 8 -21.25 5.35 27.36
N ASN A 9 -21.21 6.61 26.96
CA ASN A 9 -20.45 7.03 25.78
C ASN A 9 -18.94 7.03 26.04
N LEU A 10 -18.50 7.41 27.23
CA LEU A 10 -17.08 7.31 27.64
C LEU A 10 -16.63 5.84 27.73
N LEU A 11 -17.46 4.96 28.27
CA LEU A 11 -17.16 3.52 28.37
C LEU A 11 -17.08 2.85 26.99
N LYS A 12 -18.00 3.21 26.07
CA LYS A 12 -17.98 2.75 24.68
C LYS A 12 -16.74 3.25 23.92
N GLY A 13 -16.35 4.49 24.10
CA GLY A 13 -15.14 5.06 23.52
C GLY A 13 -13.87 4.38 24.04
N PHE A 14 -13.76 4.16 25.34
CA PHE A 14 -12.63 3.48 25.96
C PHE A 14 -12.53 1.99 25.52
N LEU A 15 -13.67 1.29 25.43
CA LEU A 15 -13.72 -0.09 24.93
C LEU A 15 -13.27 -0.16 23.46
N SER A 16 -13.66 0.81 22.64
CA SER A 16 -13.26 0.92 21.24
C SER A 16 -11.74 1.13 21.09
N ILE A 17 -11.13 1.97 21.94
CA ILE A 17 -9.68 2.23 21.93
C ILE A 17 -8.92 0.98 22.37
N ALA A 18 -9.36 0.33 23.46
CA ALA A 18 -8.72 -0.89 23.95
C ALA A 18 -8.78 -2.04 22.93
N THR A 19 -9.89 -2.17 22.20
CA THR A 19 -10.03 -3.17 21.13
C THR A 19 -9.12 -2.89 19.96
N LEU A 20 -8.92 -1.63 19.56
CA LEU A 20 -7.98 -1.25 18.49
C LEU A 20 -6.52 -1.57 18.88
N ILE A 21 -6.14 -1.28 20.11
CA ILE A 21 -4.79 -1.59 20.63
C ILE A 21 -4.55 -3.10 20.63
N LEU A 22 -5.50 -3.86 21.18
CA LEU A 22 -5.41 -5.32 21.22
C LEU A 22 -5.33 -5.92 19.82
N LEU A 23 -6.19 -5.46 18.91
CA LEU A 23 -6.21 -5.91 17.51
C LEU A 23 -4.85 -5.65 16.83
N SER A 24 -4.26 -4.48 17.05
CA SER A 24 -2.95 -4.14 16.51
C SER A 24 -1.86 -5.08 17.00
N VAL A 25 -1.81 -5.37 18.31
CA VAL A 25 -0.85 -6.32 18.89
C VAL A 25 -1.02 -7.70 18.28
N VAL A 26 -2.26 -8.20 18.22
CA VAL A 26 -2.55 -9.53 17.67
C VAL A 26 -2.15 -9.61 16.20
N LEU A 27 -2.50 -8.62 15.39
CA LEU A 27 -2.15 -8.59 13.96
C LEU A 27 -0.64 -8.55 13.74
N ILE A 28 0.08 -7.67 14.45
CA ILE A 28 1.54 -7.57 14.31
C ILE A 28 2.20 -8.91 14.66
N VAL A 29 1.85 -9.50 15.81
CA VAL A 29 2.42 -10.79 16.25
C VAL A 29 2.06 -11.92 15.30
N TRP A 30 0.84 -11.90 14.74
CA TRP A 30 0.39 -12.92 13.79
C TRP A 30 1.24 -12.94 12.50
N PHE A 31 1.57 -11.77 11.97
CA PHE A 31 2.31 -11.64 10.72
C PHE A 31 3.82 -11.70 10.89
N LEU A 32 4.38 -11.42 12.08
CA LEU A 32 5.82 -11.47 12.28
C LEU A 32 6.41 -12.85 11.94
N PRO A 33 7.51 -12.91 11.17
CA PRO A 33 8.16 -14.15 10.81
C PRO A 33 8.66 -14.88 12.07
N ARG A 34 8.39 -16.19 12.13
CA ARG A 34 8.72 -17.03 13.28
C ARG A 34 10.04 -17.75 13.15
N ASN A 35 10.63 -17.71 11.96
CA ASN A 35 11.90 -18.38 11.70
C ASN A 35 13.06 -17.48 12.14
N LYS A 36 13.86 -17.95 13.10
CA LYS A 36 15.15 -17.32 13.42
C LYS A 36 16.16 -17.75 12.37
N GLU A 37 16.37 -16.93 11.37
CA GLU A 37 17.56 -17.05 10.56
C GLU A 37 18.78 -16.69 11.42
N GLN A 38 19.76 -17.57 11.52
CA GLN A 38 21.05 -17.23 12.07
C GLN A 38 21.72 -16.30 11.05
N GLN A 39 21.89 -15.04 11.46
CA GLN A 39 22.14 -13.92 10.55
C GLN A 39 23.65 -13.72 10.35
N PHE A 40 24.27 -14.59 9.58
CA PHE A 40 25.61 -14.29 9.09
C PHE A 40 25.51 -13.66 7.70
N ARG A 41 26.16 -12.52 7.49
CA ARG A 41 26.31 -11.95 6.15
C ARG A 41 27.60 -12.53 5.56
N TYR A 42 27.47 -13.30 4.50
CA TYR A 42 28.59 -13.90 3.80
C TYR A 42 28.31 -13.96 2.31
N ASP A 43 29.32 -13.60 1.54
CA ASP A 43 29.28 -13.65 0.09
C ASP A 43 30.50 -14.41 -0.40
N ILE A 44 30.41 -15.07 -1.55
CA ILE A 44 31.52 -15.77 -2.17
C ILE A 44 32.63 -14.76 -2.47
N GLY A 45 33.88 -15.11 -2.15
CA GLY A 45 35.05 -14.27 -2.37
C GLY A 45 35.29 -13.21 -1.31
N ARG A 46 34.42 -13.08 -0.29
CA ARG A 46 34.63 -12.15 0.84
C ARG A 46 35.17 -12.84 2.09
N PRO A 47 35.99 -12.16 2.89
CA PRO A 47 36.47 -12.72 4.16
C PRO A 47 35.33 -12.84 5.19
N TRP A 48 35.36 -13.94 5.96
CA TRP A 48 34.45 -14.16 7.07
C TRP A 48 34.81 -13.20 8.23
N VAL A 49 33.88 -12.30 8.56
CA VAL A 49 34.12 -11.23 9.58
C VAL A 49 33.77 -11.64 11.01
N TYR A 50 33.11 -12.78 11.19
CA TYR A 50 32.66 -13.27 12.49
C TYR A 50 33.74 -14.15 13.13
N GLY A 51 33.54 -14.57 14.39
CA GLY A 51 34.41 -15.52 15.07
C GLY A 51 34.35 -16.92 14.41
N PRO A 52 35.17 -17.89 14.92
CA PRO A 52 35.18 -19.26 14.38
C PRO A 52 33.78 -19.86 14.39
N PHE A 53 33.38 -20.40 13.23
CA PHE A 53 32.09 -21.02 13.09
C PHE A 53 32.21 -22.55 13.06
N ILE A 54 31.60 -23.19 14.06
CA ILE A 54 31.70 -24.63 14.33
C ILE A 54 30.28 -25.23 14.13
N ALA A 55 30.19 -26.36 13.47
CA ALA A 55 28.96 -27.09 13.31
C ALA A 55 28.35 -27.53 14.63
N LYS A 56 27.13 -27.17 14.94
CA LYS A 56 26.45 -27.52 16.19
C LYS A 56 25.81 -28.91 16.16
N PHE A 57 25.63 -29.48 14.96
CA PHE A 57 25.03 -30.78 14.69
C PHE A 57 25.49 -31.31 13.34
N ASP A 58 25.28 -32.61 13.10
CA ASP A 58 25.56 -33.22 11.81
C ASP A 58 24.54 -32.78 10.75
N PHE A 59 25.00 -32.38 9.59
CA PHE A 59 24.12 -31.98 8.50
C PHE A 59 24.70 -32.29 7.11
N PRO A 60 23.84 -32.59 6.10
CA PRO A 60 24.27 -32.80 4.74
C PRO A 60 24.61 -31.46 4.06
N VAL A 61 25.65 -31.46 3.23
CA VAL A 61 25.98 -30.34 2.35
C VAL A 61 25.21 -30.49 1.06
N TYR A 62 24.18 -29.69 0.86
CA TYR A 62 23.33 -29.76 -0.32
C TYR A 62 24.05 -29.26 -1.58
N LYS A 63 23.78 -29.91 -2.69
CA LYS A 63 24.21 -29.46 -4.02
C LYS A 63 23.34 -28.27 -4.45
N THR A 64 23.88 -27.42 -5.32
CA THR A 64 23.07 -26.33 -5.93
C THR A 64 22.07 -26.92 -6.93
N ASP A 65 20.95 -26.25 -7.14
CA ASP A 65 19.94 -26.68 -8.13
C ASP A 65 20.52 -26.82 -9.54
N GLU A 66 21.49 -25.96 -9.90
CA GLU A 66 22.20 -26.06 -11.17
C GLU A 66 23.03 -27.36 -11.29
N THR A 67 23.71 -27.74 -10.21
CA THR A 67 24.51 -28.98 -10.19
C THR A 67 23.59 -30.18 -10.30
N ILE A 68 22.49 -30.21 -9.56
CA ILE A 68 21.49 -31.28 -9.62
C ILE A 68 20.91 -31.36 -11.03
N LYS A 69 20.57 -30.24 -11.63
CA LYS A 69 20.02 -30.17 -12.99
C LYS A 69 21.02 -30.68 -14.04
N LYS A 70 22.30 -30.28 -13.93
CA LYS A 70 23.36 -30.78 -14.82
C LYS A 70 23.52 -32.29 -14.70
N GLU A 71 23.51 -32.86 -13.48
CA GLU A 71 23.56 -34.29 -13.25
C GLU A 71 22.31 -34.99 -13.82
N GLN A 72 21.11 -34.39 -13.65
CA GLN A 72 19.87 -34.91 -14.24
C GLN A 72 19.93 -34.92 -15.76
N ASP A 73 20.36 -33.84 -16.39
CA ASP A 73 20.46 -33.73 -17.83
C ASP A 73 21.48 -34.71 -18.38
N SER A 74 22.62 -34.89 -17.69
CA SER A 74 23.64 -35.88 -18.07
C SER A 74 23.12 -37.33 -17.99
N LEU A 75 22.37 -37.65 -16.92
CA LEU A 75 21.76 -38.98 -16.79
C LEU A 75 20.66 -39.21 -17.83
N LEU A 76 19.87 -38.18 -18.13
CA LEU A 76 18.82 -38.27 -19.15
C LEU A 76 19.37 -38.48 -20.55
N GLN A 77 20.56 -37.95 -20.87
CA GLN A 77 21.25 -38.24 -22.14
C GLN A 77 21.68 -39.71 -22.28
N MET A 78 21.94 -40.40 -21.17
CA MET A 78 22.29 -41.81 -21.17
C MET A 78 21.08 -42.75 -21.05
N PHE A 79 19.90 -42.20 -20.86
CA PHE A 79 18.70 -42.99 -20.65
C PHE A 79 18.18 -43.60 -21.95
N MET A 80 17.88 -44.91 -21.93
CA MET A 80 17.34 -45.65 -23.04
C MET A 80 15.89 -46.06 -22.74
N PRO A 81 14.91 -45.70 -23.59
CA PRO A 81 13.53 -46.11 -23.40
C PRO A 81 13.35 -47.61 -23.60
N TYR A 82 12.38 -48.20 -22.89
CA TYR A 82 12.08 -49.62 -22.94
C TYR A 82 11.00 -49.92 -23.97
N TYR A 83 11.26 -50.98 -24.77
CA TYR A 83 10.36 -51.53 -25.76
C TYR A 83 10.17 -53.03 -25.51
N ASN A 84 8.93 -53.49 -25.49
CA ASN A 84 8.58 -54.89 -25.37
C ASN A 84 8.54 -55.54 -26.74
N TYR A 85 9.33 -56.60 -26.94
CA TYR A 85 9.28 -57.40 -28.16
C TYR A 85 8.04 -58.30 -28.16
N SER A 86 7.20 -58.19 -29.21
CA SER A 86 5.97 -58.98 -29.37
C SER A 86 6.06 -59.94 -30.55
N PRO A 87 6.44 -61.18 -30.30
CA PRO A 87 6.53 -62.20 -31.39
C PRO A 87 5.17 -62.56 -32.01
N SER A 88 4.06 -62.27 -31.31
CA SER A 88 2.72 -62.50 -31.84
C SER A 88 2.40 -61.63 -33.05
N VAL A 89 2.97 -60.39 -33.12
CA VAL A 89 2.77 -59.46 -34.23
C VAL A 89 3.36 -60.06 -35.52
N GLU A 90 4.58 -60.57 -35.43
CA GLU A 90 5.22 -61.29 -36.54
C GLU A 90 4.34 -62.48 -37.02
N ALA A 91 3.96 -63.38 -36.07
CA ALA A 91 3.15 -64.55 -36.39
C ALA A 91 1.83 -64.20 -37.06
N THR A 92 1.15 -63.17 -36.55
CA THR A 92 -0.14 -62.72 -37.10
C THR A 92 0.00 -62.13 -38.49
N ASN A 93 0.97 -61.24 -38.71
CA ASN A 93 1.15 -60.61 -40.02
C ASN A 93 1.68 -61.58 -41.09
N ILE A 94 2.52 -62.54 -40.72
CA ILE A 94 2.93 -63.62 -41.61
C ILE A 94 1.77 -64.53 -41.97
N ALA A 95 0.90 -64.87 -41.02
CA ALA A 95 -0.32 -65.63 -41.29
C ALA A 95 -1.26 -64.88 -42.25
N ARG A 96 -1.50 -63.56 -41.99
CA ARG A 96 -2.29 -62.70 -42.89
C ARG A 96 -1.66 -62.59 -44.29
N PHE A 97 -0.36 -62.44 -44.38
CA PHE A 97 0.36 -62.45 -45.67
C PHE A 97 0.17 -63.75 -46.42
N ASN A 98 0.35 -64.92 -45.75
CA ASN A 98 0.16 -66.24 -46.36
C ASN A 98 -1.26 -66.48 -46.82
N GLU A 99 -2.27 -65.93 -46.07
CA GLU A 99 -3.69 -66.08 -46.44
C GLU A 99 -4.01 -65.19 -47.65
N LYS A 100 -3.60 -63.92 -47.66
CA LYS A 100 -3.86 -62.91 -48.75
C LYS A 100 -3.21 -63.42 -50.08
N PHE A 101 -2.03 -63.95 -49.97
CA PHE A 101 -1.24 -64.39 -51.16
C PHE A 101 -1.16 -65.92 -51.25
N LYS A 102 -2.22 -66.66 -50.94
CA LYS A 102 -2.25 -68.10 -50.99
C LYS A 102 -1.79 -68.68 -52.34
N ASP A 103 -2.29 -68.05 -53.42
CA ASP A 103 -1.99 -68.45 -54.78
C ASP A 103 -0.76 -67.74 -55.42
N GLY A 104 -0.02 -66.99 -54.64
CA GLY A 104 1.09 -66.14 -55.09
C GLY A 104 0.71 -64.68 -55.23
N ILE A 105 1.69 -63.79 -55.46
CA ILE A 105 1.46 -62.38 -55.68
C ILE A 105 1.00 -62.14 -57.11
N PRO A 106 -0.08 -61.37 -57.38
CA PRO A 106 -0.55 -61.11 -58.72
C PRO A 106 0.52 -60.54 -59.63
N ASN A 107 0.67 -61.12 -60.83
CA ASN A 107 1.69 -60.76 -61.84
C ASN A 107 3.13 -61.01 -61.46
N LEU A 108 3.39 -61.88 -60.46
CA LEU A 108 4.76 -62.33 -60.10
C LEU A 108 4.86 -63.87 -60.04
N PRO A 109 6.04 -64.46 -60.34
CA PRO A 109 6.33 -65.91 -60.14
C PRO A 109 6.12 -66.28 -58.65
N LYS A 110 5.67 -67.49 -58.40
CA LYS A 110 5.40 -68.03 -57.06
C LYS A 110 6.60 -67.98 -56.10
N GLU A 111 7.79 -68.01 -56.63
CA GLU A 111 9.04 -67.91 -55.85
C GLU A 111 9.15 -66.57 -55.07
N TYR A 112 8.66 -65.48 -55.63
CA TYR A 112 8.70 -64.18 -54.98
C TYR A 112 7.94 -64.14 -53.65
N LYS A 113 6.89 -64.94 -53.49
CA LYS A 113 6.20 -65.09 -52.20
C LYS A 113 7.15 -65.51 -51.10
N ASN A 114 7.96 -66.56 -51.35
CA ASN A 114 8.90 -67.08 -50.35
C ASN A 114 10.05 -66.10 -50.10
N ILE A 115 10.49 -65.38 -51.11
CA ILE A 115 11.51 -64.33 -50.94
C ILE A 115 11.01 -63.23 -50.03
N ILE A 116 9.78 -62.72 -50.26
CA ILE A 116 9.17 -61.69 -49.44
C ILE A 116 8.90 -62.20 -48.03
N LEU A 117 8.43 -63.44 -47.88
CA LEU A 117 8.22 -64.08 -46.58
C LEU A 117 9.51 -64.13 -45.77
N ASN A 118 10.60 -64.58 -46.36
CA ASN A 118 11.90 -64.62 -45.70
C ASN A 118 12.41 -63.22 -45.33
N ARG A 119 12.09 -62.19 -46.13
CA ARG A 119 12.46 -60.81 -45.85
C ARG A 119 11.62 -60.21 -44.71
N LEU A 120 10.32 -60.47 -44.67
CA LEU A 120 9.44 -60.10 -43.58
C LEU A 120 9.94 -60.72 -42.27
N HIS A 121 10.29 -62.02 -42.25
CA HIS A 121 10.89 -62.66 -41.07
C HIS A 121 12.16 -61.94 -40.60
N ARG A 122 13.08 -61.61 -41.51
CA ARG A 122 14.32 -60.90 -41.14
C ARG A 122 14.02 -59.48 -40.57
N LEU A 123 13.08 -58.73 -41.18
CA LEU A 123 12.72 -57.42 -40.72
C LEU A 123 12.11 -57.47 -39.29
N TYR A 124 11.23 -58.47 -39.05
CA TYR A 124 10.64 -58.68 -37.72
C TYR A 124 11.69 -59.18 -36.68
N GLN A 125 12.64 -59.98 -37.08
CA GLN A 125 13.72 -60.37 -36.18
C GLN A 125 14.65 -59.24 -35.83
N THR A 126 14.86 -58.28 -36.72
CA THR A 126 15.63 -57.09 -36.47
C THR A 126 14.84 -56.08 -35.53
N GLY A 127 13.54 -56.05 -35.70
CA GLY A 127 12.62 -55.18 -34.91
C GLY A 127 12.12 -53.97 -35.68
N ILE A 128 10.83 -53.75 -35.57
CA ILE A 128 10.13 -52.65 -36.23
C ILE A 128 9.42 -51.80 -35.16
N ILE A 129 9.60 -50.46 -35.20
CA ILE A 129 8.90 -49.50 -34.36
C ILE A 129 8.07 -48.54 -35.21
N TYR A 130 7.18 -47.79 -34.57
CA TYR A 130 6.38 -46.73 -35.24
C TYR A 130 7.30 -45.66 -35.83
N THR A 131 7.05 -45.25 -37.07
CA THR A 131 7.83 -44.19 -37.74
C THR A 131 7.88 -42.90 -36.97
N LYS A 132 6.77 -42.52 -36.30
CA LYS A 132 6.73 -41.30 -35.47
C LYS A 132 7.72 -41.38 -34.30
N GLU A 133 7.71 -42.48 -33.58
CA GLU A 133 8.62 -42.71 -32.43
C GLU A 133 10.09 -42.80 -32.91
N TYR A 134 10.34 -43.46 -34.02
CA TYR A 134 11.68 -43.51 -34.61
C TYR A 134 12.20 -42.10 -34.92
N ASN A 135 11.40 -41.27 -35.59
CA ASN A 135 11.82 -39.94 -36.01
C ASN A 135 12.01 -38.99 -34.84
N GLU A 136 11.25 -39.17 -33.75
CA GLU A 136 11.44 -38.39 -32.51
C GLU A 136 12.79 -38.73 -31.84
N MET A 137 13.16 -39.99 -31.79
CA MET A 137 14.42 -40.45 -31.21
C MET A 137 15.63 -40.23 -32.16
N ALA A 138 15.45 -40.30 -33.46
CA ALA A 138 16.51 -40.12 -34.46
C ALA A 138 17.05 -38.66 -34.54
N LYS A 139 16.47 -37.73 -33.81
CA LYS A 139 17.04 -36.39 -33.62
C LYS A 139 18.34 -36.41 -32.83
N ASP A 140 18.54 -37.46 -32.03
CA ASP A 140 19.79 -37.75 -31.34
C ASP A 140 20.49 -38.89 -32.10
N SER A 141 21.67 -38.61 -32.66
CA SER A 141 22.47 -39.57 -33.43
C SER A 141 23.00 -40.73 -32.57
N SER A 142 23.01 -40.61 -31.27
CA SER A 142 23.43 -41.62 -30.30
C SER A 142 22.29 -42.41 -29.67
N ALA A 143 21.05 -42.19 -30.14
CA ALA A 143 19.87 -42.81 -29.56
C ALA A 143 19.93 -44.33 -29.61
N ALA A 144 19.64 -44.97 -28.50
CA ALA A 144 19.52 -46.41 -28.33
C ALA A 144 18.25 -46.72 -27.53
N ILE A 145 17.74 -47.94 -27.73
CA ILE A 145 16.58 -48.44 -27.01
C ILE A 145 16.92 -49.72 -26.25
N ARG A 146 16.16 -50.02 -25.20
CA ARG A 146 16.22 -51.33 -24.53
C ARG A 146 15.03 -52.19 -24.94
N ILE A 147 15.36 -53.32 -25.61
CA ILE A 147 14.36 -54.27 -26.03
C ILE A 147 14.24 -55.35 -24.94
N VAL A 148 13.02 -55.57 -24.49
CA VAL A 148 12.67 -56.57 -23.49
C VAL A 148 12.03 -57.77 -24.21
N ALA A 149 12.69 -58.90 -24.14
CA ALA A 149 12.17 -60.17 -24.64
C ALA A 149 12.11 -61.20 -23.51
N GLY A 150 10.92 -61.40 -22.96
CA GLY A 150 10.74 -62.27 -21.79
C GLY A 150 11.39 -61.69 -20.51
N LYS A 151 12.44 -62.35 -20.02
CA LYS A 151 13.18 -61.89 -18.80
C LYS A 151 14.48 -61.15 -19.11
N GLU A 152 14.88 -61.06 -20.35
CA GLU A 152 16.12 -60.44 -20.78
C GLU A 152 15.87 -59.06 -21.39
N ALA A 153 16.78 -58.14 -21.12
CA ALA A 153 16.75 -56.79 -21.69
C ALA A 153 18.07 -56.53 -22.41
N GLN A 154 18.02 -56.21 -23.67
CA GLN A 154 19.19 -55.96 -24.52
C GLN A 154 19.13 -54.50 -25.03
N SER A 155 20.26 -53.79 -24.96
CA SER A 155 20.38 -52.44 -25.53
C SER A 155 20.78 -52.53 -27.00
N ILE A 156 20.04 -51.84 -27.84
CA ILE A 156 20.28 -51.85 -29.31
C ILE A 156 20.25 -50.37 -29.77
N ALA A 157 21.23 -50.01 -30.61
CA ALA A 157 21.28 -48.69 -31.21
C ALA A 157 20.11 -48.50 -32.20
N LEU A 158 19.54 -47.32 -32.26
CA LEU A 158 18.36 -47.01 -33.06
C LEU A 158 18.58 -47.28 -34.56
N ASN A 159 19.80 -47.11 -35.05
CA ASN A 159 20.18 -47.38 -36.43
C ASN A 159 20.19 -48.86 -36.78
N CYS A 160 20.14 -49.78 -35.80
CA CYS A 160 20.07 -51.21 -35.97
C CYS A 160 18.68 -51.81 -36.11
N ILE A 161 17.64 -50.97 -35.95
CA ILE A 161 16.23 -51.37 -36.06
C ILE A 161 15.53 -50.54 -37.15
N TYR A 162 14.36 -50.96 -37.54
CA TYR A 162 13.59 -50.31 -38.59
C TYR A 162 12.40 -49.52 -38.04
N SER A 163 12.11 -48.39 -38.68
CA SER A 163 10.76 -47.82 -38.60
C SER A 163 9.82 -48.55 -39.54
N THR A 164 8.52 -48.46 -39.39
CA THR A 164 7.56 -49.03 -40.35
C THR A 164 7.83 -48.55 -41.78
N LEU A 165 8.24 -47.29 -41.96
CA LEU A 165 8.57 -46.70 -43.25
C LEU A 165 9.92 -47.30 -43.78
N SER A 166 10.98 -47.28 -42.96
CA SER A 166 12.29 -47.80 -43.40
C SER A 166 12.26 -49.29 -43.62
N ALA A 167 11.44 -50.03 -42.88
CA ALA A 167 11.22 -51.46 -43.11
C ALA A 167 10.59 -51.73 -44.52
N TYR A 168 9.60 -50.86 -44.85
CA TYR A 168 8.96 -50.95 -46.18
C TYR A 168 9.93 -50.53 -47.28
N GLU A 169 10.71 -49.52 -47.11
CA GLU A 169 11.77 -49.15 -48.11
C GLU A 169 12.83 -50.22 -48.28
N GLN A 170 13.26 -50.82 -47.16
CA GLN A 170 14.24 -51.88 -47.16
C GLN A 170 13.70 -53.14 -47.89
N LEU A 171 12.44 -53.47 -47.71
CA LEU A 171 11.77 -54.56 -48.41
C LEU A 171 11.77 -54.36 -49.94
N LEU A 172 11.39 -53.13 -50.35
CA LEU A 172 11.26 -52.74 -51.76
C LEU A 172 12.61 -52.56 -52.49
N ASN A 173 13.66 -52.19 -51.75
CA ASN A 173 15.00 -51.97 -52.31
C ASN A 173 15.93 -53.14 -52.17
N ASP A 174 15.44 -54.31 -51.78
CA ASP A 174 16.22 -55.55 -51.77
C ASP A 174 16.64 -55.95 -53.17
N GLU A 175 17.88 -56.35 -53.33
CA GLU A 175 18.48 -56.73 -54.64
C GLU A 175 17.64 -57.75 -55.45
N SER A 176 16.98 -58.66 -54.72
CA SER A 176 16.11 -59.66 -55.31
C SER A 176 14.74 -59.18 -55.73
N LEU A 177 14.28 -57.98 -55.19
CA LEU A 177 12.93 -57.43 -55.32
C LEU A 177 12.89 -56.12 -56.09
N VAL A 178 14.00 -55.41 -56.21
CA VAL A 178 14.08 -54.04 -56.84
C VAL A 178 13.58 -54.08 -58.28
N ALA A 179 13.84 -55.10 -59.10
CA ALA A 179 13.36 -55.17 -60.46
C ALA A 179 11.84 -55.20 -60.58
N GLN A 180 11.11 -55.62 -59.53
CA GLN A 180 9.64 -55.72 -59.49
C GLN A 180 8.98 -54.71 -58.58
N LYS A 181 9.68 -53.66 -58.16
CA LYS A 181 9.26 -52.65 -57.19
C LYS A 181 7.90 -52.03 -57.56
N ALA A 182 7.64 -51.72 -58.82
CA ALA A 182 6.39 -51.15 -59.29
C ALA A 182 5.16 -52.06 -59.09
N ILE A 183 5.38 -53.41 -59.21
CA ILE A 183 4.31 -54.37 -58.95
C ILE A 183 4.12 -54.58 -57.44
N LEU A 184 5.20 -54.63 -56.67
CA LEU A 184 5.17 -54.79 -55.22
C LEU A 184 4.56 -53.63 -54.49
N GLN A 185 4.71 -52.41 -54.99
CA GLN A 185 4.04 -51.22 -54.47
C GLN A 185 2.50 -51.27 -54.58
N ARG A 186 2.00 -51.99 -55.58
CA ARG A 186 0.53 -52.18 -55.79
C ARG A 186 -0.03 -53.35 -54.97
N ALA A 187 0.83 -54.15 -54.34
CA ALA A 187 0.42 -55.28 -53.54
C ALA A 187 0.12 -54.95 -52.08
N ASP A 188 0.20 -53.69 -51.71
CA ASP A 188 -0.04 -53.19 -50.33
C ASP A 188 0.73 -53.93 -49.24
N LEU A 189 2.03 -54.11 -49.45
CA LEU A 189 2.93 -54.90 -48.57
C LEU A 189 3.14 -54.15 -47.22
N ASN A 190 2.88 -52.84 -47.17
CA ASN A 190 2.90 -52.06 -45.97
C ASN A 190 1.90 -52.57 -44.92
N ASP A 191 0.77 -53.18 -45.33
CA ASP A 191 -0.25 -53.72 -44.44
C ASP A 191 0.24 -54.87 -43.56
N PHE A 192 1.39 -55.45 -43.91
CA PHE A 192 2.04 -56.56 -43.20
C PHE A 192 3.30 -56.14 -42.42
N LEU A 193 3.54 -54.81 -42.29
CA LEU A 193 4.68 -54.23 -41.55
C LEU A 193 4.19 -53.47 -40.36
N GLU A 194 3.64 -54.17 -39.38
CA GLU A 194 3.24 -53.58 -38.12
C GLU A 194 4.38 -53.57 -37.09
N PRO A 195 4.46 -52.59 -36.19
CA PRO A 195 5.50 -52.59 -35.16
C PRO A 195 5.40 -53.78 -34.24
N ASN A 196 6.50 -54.50 -34.05
CA ASN A 196 6.62 -55.60 -33.10
C ASN A 196 7.44 -55.21 -31.85
N LEU A 197 8.03 -54.02 -31.85
CA LEU A 197 8.61 -53.37 -30.68
C LEU A 197 7.62 -52.32 -30.18
N ILE A 198 6.98 -52.61 -29.06
CA ILE A 198 5.92 -51.79 -28.49
C ILE A 198 6.50 -51.01 -27.32
N TYR A 199 6.38 -49.69 -27.32
CA TYR A 199 6.87 -48.80 -26.25
C TYR A 199 6.24 -49.16 -24.92
N ASP A 200 7.08 -49.52 -23.93
CA ASP A 200 6.64 -49.73 -22.54
C ASP A 200 6.71 -48.45 -21.72
N ARG A 201 5.62 -47.69 -21.79
CA ARG A 201 5.52 -46.41 -21.09
C ARG A 201 5.70 -46.56 -19.58
N LYS A 202 5.05 -47.54 -18.97
CA LYS A 202 5.07 -47.69 -17.51
C LYS A 202 6.49 -47.99 -17.01
N ARG A 203 7.17 -48.94 -17.66
CA ARG A 203 8.54 -49.31 -17.29
C ARG A 203 9.52 -48.19 -17.57
N THR A 204 9.39 -47.52 -18.72
CA THR A 204 10.22 -46.37 -19.08
C THR A 204 10.11 -45.24 -18.07
N GLU A 205 8.88 -44.84 -17.70
CA GLU A 205 8.63 -43.78 -16.72
C GLU A 205 9.14 -44.17 -15.32
N THR A 206 8.93 -45.42 -14.89
CA THR A 206 9.42 -45.91 -13.59
C THR A 206 10.94 -45.90 -13.53
N GLU A 207 11.62 -46.51 -14.48
CA GLU A 207 13.09 -46.59 -14.52
C GLU A 207 13.73 -45.20 -14.66
N LYS A 208 13.08 -44.29 -15.42
CA LYS A 208 13.49 -42.88 -15.50
C LYS A 208 13.38 -42.20 -14.17
N ALA A 209 12.27 -42.39 -13.45
CA ALA A 209 12.05 -41.80 -12.12
C ALA A 209 13.06 -42.38 -11.11
N ASP A 210 13.29 -43.67 -11.11
CA ASP A 210 14.25 -44.35 -10.23
C ASP A 210 15.68 -43.87 -10.50
N MET A 211 16.06 -43.69 -11.75
CA MET A 211 17.35 -43.15 -12.14
C MET A 211 17.53 -41.70 -11.68
N LEU A 212 16.53 -40.86 -11.85
CA LEU A 212 16.57 -39.49 -11.38
C LEU A 212 16.57 -39.42 -9.84
N SER A 213 15.88 -40.34 -9.16
CA SER A 213 15.86 -40.39 -7.69
C SER A 213 17.18 -40.88 -7.08
N SER A 214 18.02 -41.56 -7.88
CA SER A 214 19.33 -42.04 -7.44
C SER A 214 20.37 -40.92 -7.30
N ILE A 215 20.08 -39.71 -7.81
CA ILE A 215 20.96 -38.55 -7.67
C ILE A 215 21.01 -38.11 -6.20
N ALA A 216 22.20 -38.18 -5.64
CA ALA A 216 22.41 -37.69 -4.27
C ALA A 216 22.22 -36.19 -4.22
N VAL A 217 21.25 -35.73 -3.44
CA VAL A 217 20.94 -34.28 -3.20
C VAL A 217 22.06 -33.61 -2.40
N ALA A 218 22.86 -34.36 -1.65
CA ALA A 218 23.99 -33.90 -0.89
C ALA A 218 25.32 -34.35 -1.47
N SER A 219 26.34 -33.49 -1.38
CA SER A 219 27.70 -33.74 -1.81
C SER A 219 28.61 -34.28 -0.69
N GLY A 220 28.14 -34.21 0.57
CA GLY A 220 28.90 -34.66 1.76
C GLY A 220 28.14 -34.44 3.04
N ILE A 221 28.78 -34.72 4.17
CA ILE A 221 28.23 -34.50 5.52
C ILE A 221 29.25 -33.69 6.34
N VAL A 222 28.79 -32.66 7.04
CA VAL A 222 29.55 -31.95 8.06
C VAL A 222 29.14 -32.49 9.43
N VAL A 223 30.10 -32.90 10.24
CA VAL A 223 29.85 -33.48 11.57
C VAL A 223 29.87 -32.41 12.68
N SER A 224 29.11 -32.64 13.73
CA SER A 224 29.07 -31.78 14.92
C SER A 224 30.45 -31.57 15.49
N GLY A 225 30.82 -30.34 15.83
CA GLY A 225 32.17 -29.99 16.33
C GLY A 225 33.17 -29.65 15.21
N GLN A 226 32.88 -29.94 13.96
CA GLN A 226 33.75 -29.59 12.84
C GLN A 226 33.76 -28.08 12.61
N LYS A 227 34.97 -27.49 12.51
CA LYS A 227 35.15 -26.07 12.13
C LYS A 227 34.77 -25.91 10.65
N ILE A 228 33.88 -24.97 10.37
CA ILE A 228 33.43 -24.65 9.00
C ILE A 228 34.27 -23.54 8.41
N ILE A 229 34.47 -22.42 9.14
CA ILE A 229 35.24 -21.26 8.70
C ILE A 229 35.73 -20.48 9.91
N ASP A 230 36.88 -19.80 9.80
CA ASP A 230 37.43 -18.93 10.81
C ASP A 230 37.47 -17.46 10.38
N ARG A 231 37.64 -16.57 11.34
CA ARG A 231 37.71 -15.12 11.10
C ARG A 231 38.86 -14.80 10.14
N GLY A 232 38.56 -14.09 9.06
CA GLY A 232 39.50 -13.70 8.00
C GLY A 232 39.69 -14.72 6.89
N GLU A 233 39.16 -15.95 7.01
CA GLU A 233 39.15 -16.92 5.91
C GLU A 233 38.17 -16.46 4.81
N ILE A 234 38.55 -16.62 3.54
CA ILE A 234 37.70 -16.26 2.39
C ILE A 234 36.61 -17.33 2.22
N VAL A 235 35.37 -16.89 2.08
CA VAL A 235 34.24 -17.77 1.79
C VAL A 235 34.34 -18.22 0.32
N ASP A 236 34.80 -19.48 0.12
CA ASP A 236 34.82 -20.12 -1.19
C ASP A 236 33.45 -20.77 -1.52
N ASP A 237 33.29 -21.28 -2.74
CA ASP A 237 32.05 -21.93 -3.17
C ASP A 237 31.63 -23.12 -2.29
N TYR A 238 32.61 -23.88 -1.77
CA TYR A 238 32.33 -25.01 -0.89
C TYR A 238 31.83 -24.52 0.45
N THR A 239 32.53 -23.59 1.06
CA THR A 239 32.18 -23.01 2.38
C THR A 239 30.81 -22.29 2.30
N TYR A 240 30.55 -21.60 1.19
CA TYR A 240 29.25 -20.97 0.96
C TYR A 240 28.12 -22.02 0.95
N ARG A 241 28.30 -23.14 0.24
CA ARG A 241 27.33 -24.24 0.23
C ARG A 241 27.15 -24.89 1.60
N VAL A 242 28.23 -25.04 2.35
CA VAL A 242 28.19 -25.56 3.72
C VAL A 242 27.39 -24.66 4.63
N LEU A 243 27.65 -23.32 4.60
CA LEU A 243 26.92 -22.32 5.39
C LEU A 243 25.43 -22.28 5.03
N ASN A 244 25.12 -22.28 3.75
CA ASN A 244 23.73 -22.31 3.26
C ASN A 244 23.02 -23.62 3.66
N SER A 245 23.72 -24.76 3.58
CA SER A 245 23.18 -26.06 4.01
C SER A 245 22.94 -26.10 5.52
N PHE A 246 23.82 -25.50 6.30
CA PHE A 246 23.65 -25.35 7.75
C PHE A 246 22.41 -24.49 8.05
N GLU A 247 22.25 -23.34 7.40
CA GLU A 247 21.04 -22.49 7.57
C GLU A 247 19.78 -23.27 7.23
N ARG A 248 19.75 -24.00 6.09
CA ARG A 248 18.61 -24.81 5.68
C ARG A 248 18.24 -25.89 6.71
N GLU A 249 19.23 -26.59 7.26
CA GLU A 249 18.99 -27.61 8.28
C GLU A 249 18.61 -27.01 9.64
N MET A 250 19.15 -25.83 9.98
CA MET A 250 18.68 -25.08 11.15
C MET A 250 17.19 -24.72 11.03
N HIS A 251 16.76 -24.25 9.87
CA HIS A 251 15.34 -23.96 9.61
C HIS A 251 14.47 -25.20 9.78
N ARG A 252 14.93 -26.34 9.23
CA ARG A 252 14.20 -27.60 9.32
C ARG A 252 14.08 -28.11 10.77
N ARG A 253 15.12 -27.95 11.60
CA ARG A 253 15.17 -28.40 12.99
C ARG A 253 14.45 -27.42 13.91
N ASN A 254 14.54 -26.10 13.67
CA ASN A 254 13.86 -25.06 14.43
C ASN A 254 12.32 -25.07 14.28
N SER A 255 11.78 -25.97 13.45
CA SER A 255 10.33 -26.18 13.30
C SER A 255 9.71 -26.97 14.49
N SER A 256 10.45 -27.25 15.57
CA SER A 256 9.90 -27.91 16.75
C SER A 256 8.88 -26.99 17.46
N SER A 257 7.77 -27.53 17.92
CA SER A 257 6.65 -26.79 18.54
C SER A 257 7.09 -25.91 19.73
N ASN A 258 8.11 -26.34 20.49
CA ASN A 258 8.63 -25.60 21.65
C ASN A 258 9.39 -24.33 21.25
N GLU A 259 10.14 -24.33 20.14
CA GLU A 259 10.88 -23.16 19.70
C GLU A 259 9.96 -22.12 19.06
N ILE A 260 8.97 -22.54 18.30
CA ILE A 260 7.92 -21.68 17.77
C ILE A 260 7.20 -20.95 18.91
N THR A 261 6.84 -21.67 19.98
CA THR A 261 6.17 -21.10 21.16
C THR A 261 7.06 -20.09 21.89
N ARG A 262 8.36 -20.37 22.08
CA ARG A 262 9.31 -19.42 22.69
C ARG A 262 9.47 -18.16 21.85
N THR A 263 9.60 -18.29 20.54
CA THR A 263 9.68 -17.15 19.62
C THR A 263 8.42 -16.30 19.66
N LEU A 264 7.23 -16.94 19.66
CA LEU A 264 5.95 -16.26 19.75
C LEU A 264 5.81 -15.48 21.07
N ILE A 265 6.20 -16.07 22.20
CA ILE A 265 6.19 -15.38 23.51
C ILE A 265 7.15 -14.17 23.47
N GLY A 266 8.35 -14.34 22.94
CA GLY A 266 9.31 -13.23 22.80
C GLY A 266 8.78 -12.10 21.91
N GLN A 267 8.19 -12.43 20.77
CA GLN A 267 7.56 -11.46 19.87
C GLN A 267 6.40 -10.75 20.55
N LEU A 268 5.55 -11.48 21.27
CA LEU A 268 4.42 -10.90 22.01
C LEU A 268 4.90 -9.90 23.05
N ILE A 269 5.91 -10.26 23.87
CA ILE A 269 6.48 -9.37 24.89
C ILE A 269 7.08 -8.12 24.22
N PHE A 270 7.85 -8.29 23.15
CA PHE A 270 8.46 -7.18 22.41
C PHE A 270 7.42 -6.21 21.86
N VAL A 271 6.39 -6.72 21.18
CA VAL A 271 5.32 -5.90 20.62
C VAL A 271 4.51 -5.22 21.72
N LEU A 272 4.19 -5.92 22.81
CA LEU A 272 3.49 -5.34 23.97
C LEU A 272 4.29 -4.20 24.61
N ILE A 273 5.61 -4.31 24.74
CA ILE A 273 6.44 -3.24 25.28
C ILE A 273 6.39 -2.01 24.36
N LEU A 274 6.63 -2.17 23.05
CA LEU A 274 6.67 -1.03 22.13
C LEU A 274 5.30 -0.37 21.95
N VAL A 275 4.24 -1.15 21.75
CA VAL A 275 2.88 -0.64 21.65
C VAL A 275 2.42 -0.04 22.98
N GLY A 276 2.80 -0.64 24.10
CA GLY A 276 2.53 -0.12 25.44
C GLY A 276 3.21 1.22 25.71
N LEU A 277 4.49 1.36 25.36
CA LEU A 277 5.22 2.63 25.46
C LEU A 277 4.56 3.73 24.59
N PHE A 278 4.15 3.38 23.38
CA PHE A 278 3.43 4.31 22.50
C PHE A 278 2.08 4.73 23.09
N THR A 279 1.33 3.77 23.63
CA THR A 279 0.05 4.01 24.29
C THR A 279 0.21 4.91 25.52
N CYS A 280 1.24 4.63 26.37
CA CYS A 280 1.56 5.46 27.53
C CYS A 280 1.92 6.90 27.13
N TYR A 281 2.72 7.09 26.08
CA TYR A 281 3.01 8.40 25.54
C TYR A 281 1.73 9.17 25.17
N LEU A 282 0.83 8.53 24.41
CA LEU A 282 -0.42 9.17 24.01
C LEU A 282 -1.30 9.51 25.24
N ALA A 283 -1.44 8.60 26.18
CA ALA A 283 -2.26 8.78 27.36
C ALA A 283 -1.72 9.86 28.31
N MET A 284 -0.40 9.99 28.44
CA MET A 284 0.24 10.93 29.37
C MET A 284 0.46 12.31 28.77
N PHE A 285 0.95 12.37 27.52
CA PHE A 285 1.40 13.62 26.90
C PHE A 285 0.46 14.15 25.81
N ARG A 286 -0.40 13.30 25.22
CA ARG A 286 -1.31 13.67 24.14
C ARG A 286 -2.71 13.15 24.37
N ARG A 287 -3.29 13.56 25.49
CA ARG A 287 -4.68 13.21 25.86
C ARG A 287 -5.71 13.68 24.84
N ASP A 288 -5.43 14.79 24.15
CA ASP A 288 -6.21 15.31 23.04
C ASP A 288 -6.36 14.27 21.89
N TYR A 289 -5.28 13.56 21.55
CA TYR A 289 -5.33 12.49 20.56
C TYR A 289 -5.86 11.18 21.16
N PHE A 290 -5.44 10.85 22.39
CA PHE A 290 -5.85 9.60 23.03
C PHE A 290 -7.36 9.50 23.24
N ASN A 291 -8.03 10.60 23.58
CA ASN A 291 -9.48 10.64 23.79
C ASN A 291 -10.28 10.65 22.47
N ASN A 292 -9.64 10.83 21.34
CA ASN A 292 -10.28 10.86 20.03
C ASN A 292 -10.03 9.54 19.28
N THR A 293 -11.08 8.73 19.12
CA THR A 293 -11.02 7.41 18.47
C THR A 293 -10.47 7.48 17.04
N ARG A 294 -10.74 8.57 16.30
CA ARG A 294 -10.24 8.74 14.93
C ARG A 294 -8.71 8.89 14.89
N ASN A 295 -8.17 9.70 15.82
CA ASN A 295 -6.72 9.91 15.94
C ASN A 295 -6.01 8.60 16.30
N ILE A 296 -6.55 7.88 17.29
CA ILE A 296 -6.04 6.56 17.69
C ILE A 296 -6.10 5.58 16.52
N ALA A 297 -7.23 5.49 15.82
CA ALA A 297 -7.40 4.58 14.70
C ALA A 297 -6.35 4.82 13.60
N MET A 298 -6.10 6.08 13.23
CA MET A 298 -5.06 6.42 12.25
C MET A 298 -3.67 6.01 12.72
N LEU A 299 -3.28 6.37 13.95
CA LEU A 299 -1.96 6.07 14.50
C LEU A 299 -1.71 4.56 14.57
N TYR A 300 -2.70 3.81 15.10
CA TYR A 300 -2.59 2.35 15.19
C TYR A 300 -2.66 1.65 13.84
N THR A 301 -3.35 2.23 12.85
CA THR A 301 -3.27 1.75 11.47
C THR A 301 -1.85 1.89 10.92
N MET A 302 -1.18 3.03 11.13
CA MET A 302 0.21 3.25 10.68
C MET A 302 1.18 2.25 11.32
N ILE A 303 1.16 2.12 12.66
CA ILE A 303 2.09 1.21 13.37
C ILE A 303 1.80 -0.28 13.12
N THR A 304 0.63 -0.63 12.58
CA THR A 304 0.23 -2.02 12.28
C THR A 304 0.46 -2.38 10.81
N LEU A 305 0.11 -1.48 9.90
CA LEU A 305 0.18 -1.74 8.44
C LEU A 305 1.62 -2.00 7.98
N PHE A 306 2.57 -1.18 8.39
CA PHE A 306 3.96 -1.29 7.94
C PHE A 306 4.64 -2.58 8.39
N PRO A 307 4.57 -3.01 9.67
CA PRO A 307 5.07 -4.32 10.08
C PRO A 307 4.46 -5.50 9.33
N ILE A 308 3.16 -5.43 9.00
CA ILE A 308 2.49 -6.45 8.19
C ILE A 308 3.07 -6.48 6.77
N LEU A 309 3.22 -5.31 6.11
CA LEU A 309 3.81 -5.21 4.79
C LEU A 309 5.25 -5.76 4.75
N VAL A 310 6.08 -5.36 5.72
CA VAL A 310 7.45 -5.87 5.85
C VAL A 310 7.45 -7.38 6.03
N SER A 311 6.63 -7.91 6.93
CA SER A 311 6.55 -9.34 7.20
C SER A 311 6.11 -10.15 5.97
N ILE A 312 5.17 -9.63 5.18
CA ILE A 312 4.74 -10.26 3.92
C ILE A 312 5.89 -10.27 2.90
N ILE A 313 6.57 -9.14 2.72
CA ILE A 313 7.69 -9.03 1.77
C ILE A 313 8.82 -9.99 2.17
N VAL A 314 9.22 -9.99 3.44
CA VAL A 314 10.25 -10.90 3.96
C VAL A 314 9.84 -12.36 3.79
N SER A 315 8.60 -12.73 4.13
CA SER A 315 8.13 -14.12 4.05
C SER A 315 8.04 -14.65 2.62
N LYS A 316 7.75 -13.77 1.65
CA LYS A 316 7.61 -14.14 0.23
C LYS A 316 8.87 -13.94 -0.58
N ASN A 317 9.85 -13.23 -0.03
CA ASN A 317 11.13 -12.91 -0.69
C ASN A 317 10.99 -12.32 -2.12
N PHE A 318 9.92 -11.52 -2.36
CA PHE A 318 9.66 -10.95 -3.69
C PHE A 318 10.51 -9.72 -3.98
N PHE A 319 10.67 -8.84 -2.97
CA PHE A 319 11.34 -7.55 -3.10
C PHE A 319 12.13 -7.23 -1.85
N SER A 320 13.07 -6.30 -1.97
CA SER A 320 13.74 -5.72 -0.80
C SER A 320 12.76 -4.89 0.04
N VAL A 321 12.86 -4.98 1.37
CA VAL A 321 12.06 -4.17 2.31
C VAL A 321 12.32 -2.66 2.17
N TYR A 322 13.45 -2.29 1.58
CA TYR A 322 13.82 -0.89 1.35
C TYR A 322 13.02 -0.19 0.24
N ILE A 323 12.21 -0.93 -0.52
CA ILE A 323 11.24 -0.36 -1.48
C ILE A 323 10.08 0.33 -0.75
N ILE A 324 9.74 -0.12 0.48
CA ILE A 324 8.62 0.45 1.24
C ILE A 324 8.95 1.89 1.64
N PRO A 325 8.10 2.87 1.30
CA PRO A 325 8.33 4.28 1.62
C PRO A 325 7.97 4.60 3.08
N PHE A 326 8.84 4.20 4.03
CA PHE A 326 8.62 4.43 5.46
C PHE A 326 8.48 5.89 5.85
N ALA A 327 9.05 6.81 5.07
CA ALA A 327 8.89 8.24 5.28
C ALA A 327 7.43 8.71 5.17
N MET A 328 6.53 7.91 4.59
CA MET A 328 5.08 8.19 4.61
C MET A 328 4.51 8.22 6.04
N VAL A 329 5.01 7.39 6.95
CA VAL A 329 4.52 7.34 8.34
C VAL A 329 4.66 8.68 9.04
N PRO A 330 5.87 9.27 9.15
CA PRO A 330 6.02 10.57 9.79
C PRO A 330 5.40 11.71 8.98
N ILE A 331 5.36 11.61 7.65
CA ILE A 331 4.71 12.61 6.78
C ILE A 331 3.22 12.68 7.09
N PHE A 332 2.50 11.57 7.02
CA PHE A 332 1.06 11.55 7.30
C PHE A 332 0.74 11.96 8.73
N THR A 333 1.50 11.41 9.70
CA THR A 333 1.27 11.77 11.10
C THR A 333 1.51 13.25 11.34
N ARG A 334 2.52 13.88 10.71
CA ARG A 334 2.78 15.31 10.84
C ARG A 334 1.69 16.16 10.21
N VAL A 335 1.20 15.80 9.02
CA VAL A 335 0.18 16.54 8.29
C VAL A 335 -1.11 16.66 9.10
N PHE A 336 -1.51 15.59 9.77
CA PHE A 336 -2.77 15.53 10.51
C PHE A 336 -2.64 15.76 12.00
N MET A 337 -1.42 15.76 12.54
CA MET A 337 -1.16 15.89 13.98
C MET A 337 0.02 16.83 14.22
N ASP A 338 1.06 16.36 14.90
CA ASP A 338 2.23 17.15 15.24
C ASP A 338 3.55 16.41 15.02
N THR A 339 4.64 17.20 14.99
CA THR A 339 5.99 16.71 14.73
C THR A 339 6.48 15.69 15.77
N ARG A 340 6.14 15.88 17.07
CA ARG A 340 6.61 14.99 18.14
C ARG A 340 5.96 13.61 18.04
N THR A 341 4.64 13.61 17.85
CA THR A 341 3.88 12.37 17.63
C THR A 341 4.32 11.67 16.34
N ALA A 342 4.58 12.43 15.26
CA ALA A 342 5.07 11.88 13.99
C ALA A 342 6.43 11.17 14.13
N PHE A 343 7.38 11.79 14.83
CA PHE A 343 8.69 11.20 15.09
C PHE A 343 8.57 9.91 15.91
N LEU A 344 7.78 9.92 16.99
CA LEU A 344 7.61 8.74 17.82
C LEU A 344 6.88 7.61 17.11
N THR A 345 5.81 7.93 16.37
CA THR A 345 5.08 6.94 15.55
C THR A 345 6.03 6.26 14.56
N HIS A 346 6.85 7.04 13.87
CA HIS A 346 7.83 6.52 12.94
C HIS A 346 8.88 5.63 13.63
N THR A 347 9.41 6.07 14.76
CA THR A 347 10.40 5.30 15.54
C THR A 347 9.83 3.96 15.99
N ILE A 348 8.63 3.95 16.56
CA ILE A 348 7.96 2.71 17.00
C ILE A 348 7.68 1.80 15.80
N THR A 349 7.19 2.34 14.69
CA THR A 349 6.94 1.58 13.46
C THR A 349 8.23 0.94 12.93
N THR A 350 9.32 1.69 12.87
CA THR A 350 10.62 1.20 12.41
C THR A 350 11.16 0.08 13.31
N LEU A 351 11.05 0.23 14.64
CA LEU A 351 11.47 -0.80 15.60
C LEU A 351 10.62 -2.07 15.49
N LEU A 352 9.31 -1.95 15.32
CA LEU A 352 8.42 -3.10 15.10
C LEU A 352 8.77 -3.84 13.80
N CYS A 353 9.04 -3.10 12.71
CA CYS A 353 9.45 -3.66 11.42
C CYS A 353 10.82 -4.33 11.48
N ALA A 354 11.77 -3.77 12.26
CA ALA A 354 13.11 -4.32 12.42
C ALA A 354 13.10 -5.75 12.98
N ALA A 355 12.06 -6.12 13.76
CA ALA A 355 11.92 -7.49 14.28
C ALA A 355 11.74 -8.55 13.18
N ALA A 356 11.28 -8.14 11.98
CA ALA A 356 11.06 -9.02 10.84
C ALA A 356 12.24 -9.06 9.86
N VAL A 357 13.17 -8.11 9.94
CA VAL A 357 14.25 -7.91 8.95
C VAL A 357 15.55 -8.60 9.38
N LYS A 358 16.31 -9.11 8.41
CA LYS A 358 17.57 -9.81 8.63
C LYS A 358 18.67 -8.87 9.19
N TYR A 359 18.87 -7.70 8.58
CA TYR A 359 19.89 -6.71 8.96
C TYR A 359 19.25 -5.56 9.74
N GLN A 360 18.92 -5.84 11.02
CA GLN A 360 18.12 -4.95 11.87
C GLN A 360 18.79 -3.59 12.09
N PHE A 361 20.08 -3.57 12.39
CA PHE A 361 20.82 -2.34 12.69
C PHE A 361 20.83 -1.39 11.49
N GLU A 362 21.22 -1.90 10.34
CA GLU A 362 21.28 -1.15 9.08
C GLU A 362 19.89 -0.61 8.71
N PHE A 363 18.89 -1.47 8.78
CA PHE A 363 17.49 -1.10 8.53
C PHE A 363 17.02 0.03 9.44
N ILE A 364 17.26 -0.07 10.77
CA ILE A 364 16.86 0.96 11.73
C ILE A 364 17.52 2.30 11.39
N ILE A 365 18.83 2.33 11.15
CA ILE A 365 19.54 3.57 10.85
C ILE A 365 19.05 4.21 9.56
N VAL A 366 18.95 3.44 8.47
CA VAL A 366 18.48 3.95 7.17
C VAL A 366 17.06 4.50 7.29
N GLN A 367 16.13 3.76 7.93
CA GLN A 367 14.74 4.20 8.02
C GLN A 367 14.56 5.38 8.98
N LEU A 368 15.26 5.42 10.11
CA LEU A 368 15.19 6.59 11.01
C LEU A 368 15.67 7.86 10.33
N VAL A 369 16.80 7.81 9.61
CA VAL A 369 17.32 8.96 8.87
C VAL A 369 16.35 9.37 7.76
N SER A 370 15.90 8.43 6.95
CA SER A 370 14.90 8.62 5.89
C SER A 370 13.63 9.31 6.40
N GLY A 371 13.08 8.81 7.51
CA GLY A 371 11.86 9.38 8.11
C GLY A 371 12.06 10.76 8.72
N MET A 372 13.22 11.01 9.38
CA MET A 372 13.55 12.35 9.89
C MET A 372 13.70 13.37 8.76
N VAL A 373 14.40 13.00 7.70
CA VAL A 373 14.54 13.85 6.51
C VAL A 373 13.19 14.12 5.87
N GLY A 374 12.34 13.10 5.74
CA GLY A 374 10.95 13.25 5.29
C GLY A 374 10.16 14.23 6.16
N LEU A 375 10.30 14.12 7.48
CA LEU A 375 9.64 15.00 8.44
C LEU A 375 10.10 16.47 8.33
N TYR A 376 11.40 16.71 8.14
CA TYR A 376 11.95 18.07 8.02
C TYR A 376 11.70 18.69 6.65
N SER A 377 11.70 17.90 5.57
CA SER A 377 11.47 18.38 4.21
C SER A 377 10.06 18.93 3.98
N LEU A 378 9.08 18.51 4.81
CA LEU A 378 7.68 18.93 4.74
C LEU A 378 7.28 19.77 5.96
N ARG A 379 7.97 20.90 6.19
CA ARG A 379 7.67 21.78 7.32
C ARG A 379 6.25 22.38 7.25
N GLU A 380 5.80 22.75 6.06
CA GLU A 380 4.43 23.21 5.77
C GLU A 380 4.01 22.66 4.42
N LEU A 381 2.98 21.81 4.39
CA LEU A 381 2.52 21.18 3.15
C LEU A 381 1.46 22.09 2.50
N SER A 382 1.93 23.12 1.80
CA SER A 382 1.07 24.08 1.08
C SER A 382 1.02 23.85 -0.43
N GLN A 383 2.00 23.13 -0.99
CA GLN A 383 2.12 22.91 -2.45
C GLN A 383 2.45 21.46 -2.80
N ARG A 384 1.86 20.98 -3.91
CA ARG A 384 2.12 19.63 -4.45
C ARG A 384 3.60 19.36 -4.74
N SER A 385 4.32 20.39 -5.18
CA SER A 385 5.76 20.31 -5.50
C SER A 385 6.65 19.97 -4.30
N GLN A 386 6.18 20.20 -3.07
CA GLN A 386 6.93 19.89 -1.84
C GLN A 386 7.09 18.37 -1.64
N ILE A 387 6.12 17.56 -2.05
CA ILE A 387 6.23 16.10 -1.97
C ILE A 387 7.31 15.59 -2.92
N LEU A 388 7.41 16.16 -4.13
CA LEU A 388 8.48 15.79 -5.06
C LEU A 388 9.87 16.11 -4.50
N LYS A 389 10.03 17.30 -3.89
CA LYS A 389 11.27 17.67 -3.20
C LYS A 389 11.58 16.73 -2.03
N ALA A 390 10.56 16.40 -1.22
CA ALA A 390 10.70 15.46 -0.12
C ALA A 390 11.13 14.07 -0.61
N ALA A 391 10.50 13.55 -1.67
CA ALA A 391 10.85 12.26 -2.26
C ALA A 391 12.31 12.24 -2.73
N LEU A 392 12.76 13.29 -3.42
CA LEU A 392 14.14 13.41 -3.88
C LEU A 392 15.14 13.42 -2.71
N VAL A 393 14.89 14.26 -1.70
CA VAL A 393 15.80 14.41 -0.55
C VAL A 393 15.82 13.15 0.30
N VAL A 394 14.69 12.47 0.49
CA VAL A 394 14.59 11.18 1.18
C VAL A 394 15.38 10.11 0.43
N THR A 395 15.23 10.00 -0.89
CA THR A 395 15.99 9.04 -1.71
C THR A 395 17.50 9.28 -1.59
N LEU A 396 17.94 10.53 -1.76
CA LEU A 396 19.36 10.88 -1.66
C LEU A 396 19.93 10.63 -0.25
N SER A 397 19.18 10.96 0.81
CA SER A 397 19.63 10.72 2.19
C SER A 397 19.69 9.22 2.52
N SER A 398 18.75 8.42 2.03
CA SER A 398 18.76 6.96 2.20
C SER A 398 19.95 6.33 1.50
N ALA A 399 20.25 6.76 0.28
CA ALA A 399 21.41 6.31 -0.47
C ALA A 399 22.73 6.73 0.22
N ALA A 400 22.82 7.98 0.70
CA ALA A 400 24.03 8.50 1.36
C ALA A 400 24.31 7.78 2.69
N ILE A 401 23.30 7.56 3.54
CA ILE A 401 23.50 6.86 4.82
C ILE A 401 23.82 5.38 4.61
N TYR A 402 23.20 4.74 3.60
CA TYR A 402 23.52 3.36 3.25
C TYR A 402 24.95 3.23 2.74
N PHE A 403 25.39 4.15 1.87
CA PHE A 403 26.78 4.24 1.41
C PHE A 403 27.75 4.40 2.59
N ALA A 404 27.44 5.31 3.53
CA ALA A 404 28.28 5.51 4.72
C ALA A 404 28.37 4.24 5.58
N LEU A 405 27.26 3.50 5.77
CA LEU A 405 27.26 2.25 6.51
C LEU A 405 28.08 1.16 5.81
N GLN A 406 27.97 1.04 4.49
CA GLN A 406 28.81 0.13 3.71
C GLN A 406 30.29 0.50 3.84
N PHE A 407 30.63 1.78 3.67
CA PHE A 407 32.01 2.25 3.78
C PHE A 407 32.63 2.02 5.18
N MET A 408 31.81 2.07 6.23
CA MET A 408 32.26 1.75 7.61
C MET A 408 32.49 0.25 7.84
N GLN A 409 31.87 -0.64 7.06
CA GLN A 409 31.91 -2.08 7.24
C GLN A 409 32.92 -2.81 6.34
N ASP A 410 33.40 -2.15 5.27
CA ASP A 410 34.22 -2.77 4.24
C ASP A 410 35.69 -2.32 4.34
N ASP A 411 36.57 -3.22 4.81
CA ASP A 411 38.03 -3.03 4.89
C ASP A 411 38.73 -3.23 3.53
N SER A 412 38.05 -3.72 2.49
CA SER A 412 38.70 -4.31 1.30
C SER A 412 38.39 -3.61 -0.04
N GLY A 413 37.79 -2.40 0.00
CA GLY A 413 37.51 -1.64 -1.23
C GLY A 413 36.11 -1.82 -1.77
N ILE A 414 35.55 -0.72 -2.21
CA ILE A 414 34.13 -0.47 -2.48
C ILE A 414 33.55 -1.44 -3.53
N ALA A 415 32.99 -2.55 -3.11
CA ALA A 415 32.01 -3.27 -3.90
C ALA A 415 30.63 -2.66 -3.63
N LEU A 416 30.27 -1.63 -4.40
CA LEU A 416 28.98 -0.98 -4.32
C LEU A 416 27.87 -2.00 -4.67
N ASP A 417 27.00 -2.30 -3.72
CA ASP A 417 25.78 -3.05 -4.01
C ASP A 417 24.82 -2.14 -4.81
N HIS A 418 24.99 -2.16 -6.12
CA HIS A 418 24.19 -1.33 -7.03
C HIS A 418 22.69 -1.63 -6.93
N GLU A 419 22.30 -2.85 -6.57
CA GLU A 419 20.91 -3.28 -6.48
C GLU A 419 20.15 -2.50 -5.40
N MET A 420 20.78 -2.21 -4.28
CA MET A 420 20.15 -1.45 -3.19
C MET A 420 19.81 -0.01 -3.59
N TYR A 421 20.60 0.63 -4.44
CA TYR A 421 20.30 1.99 -4.91
C TYR A 421 19.06 2.03 -5.80
N TYR A 422 18.80 1.00 -6.60
CA TYR A 422 17.54 0.88 -7.36
C TYR A 422 16.33 0.78 -6.42
N HIS A 423 16.47 0.09 -5.29
CA HIS A 423 15.42 0.01 -4.28
C HIS A 423 15.11 1.38 -3.65
N PHE A 424 16.13 2.21 -3.39
CA PHE A 424 15.91 3.57 -2.89
C PHE A 424 15.26 4.49 -3.93
N ILE A 425 15.59 4.34 -5.21
CA ILE A 425 14.90 5.06 -6.29
C ILE A 425 13.43 4.64 -6.36
N ALA A 426 13.15 3.35 -6.32
CA ALA A 426 11.79 2.83 -6.29
C ALA A 426 11.00 3.34 -5.07
N ASN A 427 11.63 3.38 -3.89
CA ASN A 427 11.09 3.98 -2.67
C ASN A 427 10.68 5.44 -2.89
N GLY A 428 11.58 6.25 -3.49
CA GLY A 428 11.30 7.65 -3.80
C GLY A 428 10.12 7.83 -4.76
N VAL A 429 10.02 6.97 -5.79
CA VAL A 429 8.88 6.97 -6.71
C VAL A 429 7.58 6.60 -5.98
N LEU A 430 7.61 5.57 -5.14
CA LEU A 430 6.44 5.18 -4.34
C LEU A 430 6.06 6.26 -3.32
N LEU A 431 7.02 7.03 -2.80
CA LEU A 431 6.74 8.14 -1.89
C LEU A 431 5.88 9.24 -2.54
N LEU A 432 5.90 9.39 -3.87
CA LEU A 432 5.02 10.32 -4.59
C LEU A 432 3.53 9.94 -4.42
N LEU A 433 3.23 8.67 -4.17
CA LEU A 433 1.87 8.21 -3.86
C LEU A 433 1.36 8.74 -2.50
N ALA A 434 2.22 9.37 -1.70
CA ALA A 434 1.79 10.01 -0.45
C ALA A 434 0.69 11.05 -0.69
N TYR A 435 0.72 11.76 -1.81
CA TYR A 435 -0.30 12.78 -2.12
C TYR A 435 -1.71 12.16 -2.31
N PRO A 436 -1.95 11.21 -3.21
CA PRO A 436 -3.27 10.60 -3.33
C PRO A 436 -3.67 9.78 -2.10
N LEU A 437 -2.72 9.17 -1.39
CA LEU A 437 -3.00 8.44 -0.14
C LEU A 437 -3.44 9.38 0.99
N MET A 438 -2.95 10.63 1.01
CA MET A 438 -3.39 11.65 1.97
C MET A 438 -4.90 11.92 1.85
N TYR A 439 -5.41 12.06 0.63
CA TYR A 439 -6.85 12.19 0.39
C TYR A 439 -7.64 10.97 0.89
N LEU A 440 -7.09 9.76 0.70
CA LEU A 440 -7.73 8.55 1.22
C LEU A 440 -7.79 8.56 2.76
N ILE A 441 -6.72 9.00 3.44
CA ILE A 441 -6.66 9.13 4.90
C ILE A 441 -7.67 10.18 5.38
N GLU A 442 -7.75 11.34 4.73
CA GLU A 442 -8.74 12.39 5.02
C GLU A 442 -10.17 11.84 4.98
N LYS A 443 -10.50 11.13 3.89
CA LYS A 443 -11.84 10.56 3.69
C LYS A 443 -12.16 9.43 4.68
N THR A 444 -11.17 8.59 5.00
CA THR A 444 -11.38 7.42 5.87
C THR A 444 -11.50 7.79 7.34
N PHE A 445 -10.63 8.68 7.82
CA PHE A 445 -10.57 9.07 9.23
C PHE A 445 -11.27 10.40 9.52
N GLY A 446 -11.71 11.12 8.50
CA GLY A 446 -12.39 12.42 8.65
C GLY A 446 -11.46 13.53 9.09
N PHE A 447 -10.18 13.48 8.72
CA PHE A 447 -9.20 14.54 8.90
C PHE A 447 -9.31 15.60 7.80
N ILE A 448 -8.61 16.70 8.00
CA ILE A 448 -8.50 17.80 7.06
C ILE A 448 -7.04 18.22 7.01
N SER A 449 -6.45 18.19 5.82
CA SER A 449 -5.09 18.69 5.60
C SER A 449 -5.10 20.17 5.22
N ASP A 450 -3.97 20.85 5.43
CA ASP A 450 -3.78 22.22 4.96
C ASP A 450 -3.93 22.32 3.44
N VAL A 451 -3.62 21.25 2.69
CA VAL A 451 -3.81 21.21 1.23
C VAL A 451 -5.29 21.35 0.87
N THR A 452 -6.18 20.62 1.52
CA THR A 452 -7.63 20.73 1.33
C THR A 452 -8.13 22.10 1.72
N LEU A 453 -7.62 22.68 2.81
CA LEU A 453 -7.97 24.03 3.23
C LEU A 453 -7.51 25.09 2.21
N PHE A 454 -6.30 24.99 1.70
CA PHE A 454 -5.81 25.87 0.61
C PHE A 454 -6.66 25.74 -0.66
N GLU A 455 -6.99 24.52 -1.06
CA GLU A 455 -7.84 24.30 -2.22
C GLU A 455 -9.25 24.87 -2.04
N LEU A 456 -9.81 24.83 -0.84
CA LEU A 456 -11.11 25.41 -0.53
C LEU A 456 -11.06 26.94 -0.36
N SER A 457 -9.93 27.51 0.06
CA SER A 457 -9.76 28.95 0.21
C SER A 457 -9.47 29.69 -1.11
N ASP A 458 -9.36 28.98 -2.23
CA ASP A 458 -9.22 29.58 -3.54
C ASP A 458 -10.52 30.27 -3.97
N THR A 459 -10.47 31.58 -4.09
CA THR A 459 -11.60 32.43 -4.48
C THR A 459 -12.11 32.19 -5.91
N ASN A 460 -11.31 31.51 -6.75
CA ASN A 460 -11.72 31.10 -8.10
C ASN A 460 -12.55 29.81 -8.11
N LYS A 461 -12.73 29.14 -6.98
CA LYS A 461 -13.64 27.98 -6.90
C LYS A 461 -15.07 28.37 -7.26
N SER A 462 -15.75 27.45 -7.96
CA SER A 462 -17.06 27.70 -8.55
C SER A 462 -18.06 28.36 -7.59
N LEU A 463 -18.21 27.84 -6.37
CA LEU A 463 -19.17 28.33 -5.39
C LEU A 463 -18.81 29.74 -4.85
N ILE A 464 -17.53 29.99 -4.54
CA ILE A 464 -17.06 31.29 -4.07
C ILE A 464 -17.13 32.33 -5.20
N ARG A 465 -16.80 31.94 -6.42
CA ARG A 465 -16.97 32.81 -7.59
C ARG A 465 -18.42 33.13 -7.83
N GLU A 466 -19.33 32.14 -7.76
CA GLU A 466 -20.77 32.35 -7.87
C GLU A 466 -21.27 33.34 -6.79
N MET A 467 -20.78 33.23 -5.54
CA MET A 467 -21.10 34.18 -4.49
C MET A 467 -20.62 35.59 -4.84
N SER A 468 -19.45 35.74 -5.46
CA SER A 468 -18.94 37.08 -5.86
C SER A 468 -19.77 37.73 -6.97
N GLU A 469 -20.45 36.92 -7.80
CA GLU A 469 -21.31 37.38 -8.89
C GLU A 469 -22.75 37.68 -8.42
N ILE A 470 -23.33 36.78 -7.57
CA ILE A 470 -24.74 36.91 -7.10
C ILE A 470 -24.89 37.82 -5.90
N ALA A 471 -23.95 37.75 -4.95
CA ALA A 471 -23.98 38.49 -3.66
C ALA A 471 -22.63 39.15 -3.39
N PRO A 472 -22.22 40.16 -4.16
CA PRO A 472 -20.89 40.77 -4.07
C PRO A 472 -20.62 41.43 -2.73
N GLY A 473 -21.63 41.98 -2.06
CA GLY A 473 -21.50 42.53 -0.71
C GLY A 473 -21.20 41.46 0.34
N THR A 474 -21.87 40.31 0.26
CA THR A 474 -21.62 39.17 1.14
C THR A 474 -20.21 38.58 0.87
N PHE A 475 -19.79 38.49 -0.38
CA PHE A 475 -18.42 38.02 -0.74
C PHE A 475 -17.37 38.95 -0.10
N GLN A 476 -17.53 40.29 -0.22
CA GLN A 476 -16.59 41.26 0.38
C GLN A 476 -16.59 41.18 1.90
N HIS A 477 -17.76 41.03 2.51
CA HIS A 477 -17.92 40.78 3.94
C HIS A 477 -17.16 39.56 4.39
N SER A 478 -17.39 38.41 3.73
CA SER A 478 -16.73 37.15 4.05
C SER A 478 -15.20 37.22 3.94
N ILE A 479 -14.65 37.94 2.96
CA ILE A 479 -13.20 38.20 2.87
C ILE A 479 -12.70 39.02 4.03
N THR A 480 -13.44 40.07 4.41
CA THR A 480 -13.04 40.94 5.53
C THR A 480 -13.05 40.17 6.85
N VAL A 481 -14.13 39.42 7.11
CA VAL A 481 -14.25 38.54 8.28
C VAL A 481 -13.13 37.50 8.30
N ALA A 482 -12.84 36.86 7.15
CA ALA A 482 -11.76 35.89 7.05
C ALA A 482 -10.38 36.47 7.40
N ASN A 483 -10.08 37.67 6.97
CA ASN A 483 -8.82 38.35 7.27
C ASN A 483 -8.71 38.77 8.75
N LEU A 484 -9.80 39.30 9.33
CA LEU A 484 -9.87 39.67 10.74
C LEU A 484 -9.75 38.47 11.66
N ALA A 485 -10.52 37.41 11.36
CA ALA A 485 -10.51 36.16 12.11
C ALA A 485 -9.15 35.44 12.05
N ALA A 486 -8.52 35.40 10.89
CA ALA A 486 -7.19 34.83 10.74
C ALA A 486 -6.14 35.58 11.56
N ALA A 487 -6.24 36.92 11.67
CA ALA A 487 -5.34 37.71 12.49
C ALA A 487 -5.49 37.38 13.99
N ILE A 488 -6.70 37.14 14.47
CA ILE A 488 -6.97 36.67 15.83
C ILE A 488 -6.37 35.28 16.04
N ALA A 489 -6.66 34.32 15.13
CA ALA A 489 -6.20 32.95 15.22
C ALA A 489 -4.66 32.86 15.33
N ASN A 490 -3.93 33.64 14.54
CA ASN A 490 -2.48 33.72 14.60
C ASN A 490 -1.95 34.21 15.97
N LYS A 491 -2.66 35.07 16.64
CA LYS A 491 -2.25 35.61 17.96
C LYS A 491 -2.51 34.64 19.10
N ILE A 492 -3.62 33.89 19.04
CA ILE A 492 -3.99 32.94 20.11
C ILE A 492 -3.53 31.53 19.84
N GLY A 493 -2.86 31.26 18.68
CA GLY A 493 -2.40 29.91 18.28
C GLY A 493 -3.54 28.96 17.89
N ALA A 494 -4.64 29.50 17.34
CA ALA A 494 -5.69 28.70 16.67
C ALA A 494 -5.34 28.47 15.19
N ASN A 495 -6.08 27.59 14.52
CA ASN A 495 -5.82 27.29 13.10
C ASN A 495 -6.35 28.42 12.20
N SER A 496 -5.45 29.32 11.79
CA SER A 496 -5.79 30.50 10.98
C SER A 496 -6.27 30.14 9.58
N LEU A 497 -5.75 29.07 8.97
CA LEU A 497 -6.14 28.63 7.64
C LEU A 497 -7.55 28.01 7.66
N LEU A 498 -7.83 27.15 8.64
CA LEU A 498 -9.14 26.56 8.86
C LEU A 498 -10.20 27.65 9.08
N LEU A 499 -9.89 28.62 9.93
CA LEU A 499 -10.79 29.72 10.25
C LEU A 499 -11.03 30.61 9.03
N ARG A 500 -9.97 30.95 8.29
CA ARG A 500 -10.09 31.72 7.04
C ARG A 500 -10.98 31.01 6.03
N THR A 501 -10.78 29.71 5.85
CA THR A 501 -11.59 28.90 4.93
C THR A 501 -13.05 28.84 5.39
N GLY A 502 -13.31 28.58 6.68
CA GLY A 502 -14.67 28.57 7.23
C GLY A 502 -15.38 29.89 7.05
N ALA A 503 -14.67 31.01 7.30
CA ALA A 503 -15.21 32.36 7.12
C ALA A 503 -15.57 32.70 5.68
N LEU A 504 -14.88 32.16 4.69
CA LEU A 504 -15.23 32.35 3.26
C LEU A 504 -16.58 31.72 2.90
N TYR A 505 -16.99 30.65 3.58
CA TYR A 505 -18.22 29.92 3.28
C TYR A 505 -19.37 30.15 4.26
N HIS A 506 -19.18 30.82 5.40
CA HIS A 506 -20.16 30.86 6.45
C HIS A 506 -21.52 31.44 6.01
N ASP A 507 -21.51 32.34 5.05
CA ASP A 507 -22.64 33.11 4.57
C ASP A 507 -23.11 32.76 3.15
N ILE A 508 -22.69 31.60 2.57
CA ILE A 508 -23.06 31.23 1.21
C ILE A 508 -24.57 31.15 0.97
N GLY A 509 -25.34 30.88 2.03
CA GLY A 509 -26.82 30.81 1.93
C GLY A 509 -27.49 32.13 1.59
N LYS A 510 -26.81 33.25 1.82
CA LYS A 510 -27.32 34.59 1.44
C LYS A 510 -27.49 34.76 -0.09
N MET A 511 -26.85 33.90 -0.90
CA MET A 511 -27.03 33.89 -2.35
C MET A 511 -28.46 33.56 -2.80
N ILE A 512 -29.27 32.91 -1.96
CA ILE A 512 -30.66 32.56 -2.31
C ILE A 512 -31.54 33.80 -2.38
N SER A 513 -31.32 34.78 -1.48
CA SER A 513 -32.10 36.01 -1.41
C SER A 513 -31.21 37.21 -1.08
N PRO A 514 -30.27 37.61 -1.94
CA PRO A 514 -29.22 38.58 -1.62
C PRO A 514 -29.77 39.94 -1.22
N ALA A 515 -30.86 40.41 -1.88
CA ALA A 515 -31.46 41.74 -1.65
C ALA A 515 -32.00 41.94 -0.23
N PHE A 516 -32.24 40.87 0.54
CA PHE A 516 -32.68 40.95 1.92
C PHE A 516 -31.54 41.27 2.91
N PHE A 517 -30.29 41.15 2.50
CA PHE A 517 -29.12 41.43 3.33
C PHE A 517 -28.53 42.79 3.01
N THR A 518 -28.36 43.61 4.05
CA THR A 518 -28.01 45.04 3.93
C THR A 518 -26.76 45.30 3.09
N GLU A 519 -25.77 44.41 3.14
CA GLU A 519 -24.52 44.53 2.38
C GLU A 519 -24.70 44.36 0.85
N ASN A 520 -25.83 43.81 0.41
CA ASN A 520 -26.16 43.65 -1.01
C ASN A 520 -27.26 44.60 -1.48
N GLN A 521 -27.81 45.45 -0.61
CA GLN A 521 -28.91 46.36 -0.97
C GLN A 521 -28.43 47.55 -1.79
N ALA A 522 -29.12 47.88 -2.86
CA ALA A 522 -28.87 49.03 -3.73
C ALA A 522 -29.97 50.16 -3.49
N GLY A 523 -30.26 50.48 -2.24
CA GLY A 523 -31.14 51.58 -1.88
C GLY A 523 -32.61 51.26 -1.58
N ASN A 524 -33.12 50.08 -1.90
CA ASN A 524 -34.47 49.62 -1.57
C ASN A 524 -34.38 48.43 -0.58
N ASN A 525 -35.01 48.56 0.60
CA ASN A 525 -35.02 47.51 1.61
C ASN A 525 -36.30 46.66 1.49
N PRO A 526 -36.24 45.41 1.02
CA PRO A 526 -37.42 44.56 0.87
C PRO A 526 -38.16 44.28 2.20
N HIS A 527 -37.48 44.39 3.34
CA HIS A 527 -38.08 44.18 4.67
C HIS A 527 -39.13 45.23 5.05
N ASN A 528 -39.11 46.40 4.41
CA ASN A 528 -40.05 47.46 4.73
C ASN A 528 -41.53 47.10 4.48
N ASN A 529 -41.74 46.10 3.61
CA ASN A 529 -43.09 45.65 3.21
C ASN A 529 -43.47 44.29 3.81
N LEU A 530 -42.67 43.77 4.77
CA LEU A 530 -42.88 42.45 5.36
C LEU A 530 -43.10 42.54 6.88
N PRO A 531 -43.93 41.66 7.46
CA PRO A 531 -44.01 41.50 8.92
C PRO A 531 -42.64 41.10 9.50
N TYR A 532 -42.33 41.55 10.73
CA TYR A 532 -41.02 41.26 11.35
C TYR A 532 -40.73 39.78 11.52
N LYS A 533 -41.74 38.95 11.83
CA LYS A 533 -41.57 37.48 11.89
C LYS A 533 -41.16 36.88 10.55
N GLU A 534 -41.72 37.36 9.45
CA GLU A 534 -41.37 36.89 8.10
C GLU A 534 -39.98 37.38 7.69
N SER A 535 -39.65 38.63 8.02
CA SER A 535 -38.31 39.18 7.84
C SER A 535 -37.26 38.38 8.62
N ALA A 536 -37.54 38.04 9.89
CA ALA A 536 -36.65 37.18 10.68
C ALA A 536 -36.49 35.79 10.08
N ARG A 537 -37.57 35.16 9.60
CA ARG A 537 -37.57 33.89 8.95
C ARG A 537 -36.66 33.87 7.71
N ILE A 538 -36.71 34.89 6.87
CA ILE A 538 -35.87 35.04 5.68
C ILE A 538 -34.40 35.16 6.06
N ILE A 539 -34.10 36.01 7.09
CA ILE A 539 -32.73 36.18 7.57
C ILE A 539 -32.18 34.85 8.13
N ILE A 540 -32.95 34.17 9.00
CA ILE A 540 -32.53 32.90 9.64
C ILE A 540 -32.32 31.83 8.59
N SER A 541 -33.09 31.81 7.50
CA SER A 541 -33.03 30.78 6.47
C SER A 541 -31.68 30.65 5.78
N HIS A 542 -30.83 31.74 5.77
CA HIS A 542 -29.51 31.65 5.13
C HIS A 542 -28.63 30.57 5.75
N VAL A 543 -28.77 30.25 7.03
CA VAL A 543 -28.02 29.21 7.71
C VAL A 543 -28.42 27.84 7.14
N THR A 544 -29.72 27.56 7.08
CA THR A 544 -30.23 26.26 6.56
C THR A 544 -29.98 26.09 5.05
N GLU A 545 -30.17 27.17 4.28
CA GLU A 545 -29.88 27.19 2.86
C GLU A 545 -28.37 27.05 2.57
N GLY A 546 -27.55 27.71 3.40
CA GLY A 546 -26.08 27.56 3.32
C GLY A 546 -25.62 26.12 3.53
N VAL A 547 -26.20 25.45 4.53
CA VAL A 547 -25.90 24.01 4.74
C VAL A 547 -26.35 23.17 3.55
N ARG A 548 -27.56 23.41 3.00
CA ARG A 548 -28.07 22.71 1.81
C ARG A 548 -27.15 22.90 0.60
N MET A 549 -26.66 24.14 0.40
CA MET A 549 -25.70 24.44 -0.67
C MET A 549 -24.36 23.73 -0.44
N ALA A 550 -23.87 23.72 0.78
CA ALA A 550 -22.66 23.02 1.15
C ALA A 550 -22.76 21.49 0.92
N GLU A 551 -23.91 20.91 1.18
CA GLU A 551 -24.20 19.49 0.87
C GLU A 551 -24.24 19.21 -0.63
N LYS A 552 -24.93 20.05 -1.38
CA LYS A 552 -25.02 19.95 -2.86
C LYS A 552 -23.65 20.01 -3.52
N HIS A 553 -22.73 20.80 -2.98
CA HIS A 553 -21.35 20.94 -3.48
C HIS A 553 -20.35 20.00 -2.79
N ASN A 554 -20.83 19.03 -1.98
CA ASN A 554 -20.00 18.04 -1.26
C ASN A 554 -18.90 18.71 -0.39
N LEU A 555 -19.19 19.85 0.21
CA LEU A 555 -18.24 20.51 1.11
C LEU A 555 -18.03 19.69 2.39
N PRO A 556 -16.82 19.70 2.96
CA PRO A 556 -16.50 18.97 4.17
C PRO A 556 -17.38 19.38 5.36
N GLN A 557 -17.52 18.49 6.35
CA GLN A 557 -18.37 18.73 7.52
C GLN A 557 -17.99 19.99 8.28
N PHE A 558 -16.69 20.29 8.41
CA PHE A 558 -16.23 21.49 9.12
C PHE A 558 -16.75 22.81 8.50
N ILE A 559 -16.90 22.89 7.17
CA ILE A 559 -17.52 24.06 6.52
C ILE A 559 -18.98 24.18 6.94
N LYS A 560 -19.71 23.06 6.94
CA LYS A 560 -21.12 23.04 7.41
C LYS A 560 -21.23 23.43 8.87
N ASP A 561 -20.27 23.02 9.70
CA ASP A 561 -20.22 23.40 11.11
C ASP A 561 -20.02 24.92 11.29
N PHE A 562 -19.15 25.54 10.47
CA PHE A 562 -19.02 27.03 10.49
C PHE A 562 -20.30 27.73 10.05
N ILE A 563 -20.98 27.23 9.00
CA ILE A 563 -22.28 27.77 8.56
C ILE A 563 -23.34 27.65 9.66
N LEU A 564 -23.40 26.53 10.37
CA LEU A 564 -24.37 26.31 11.45
C LEU A 564 -24.12 27.14 12.68
N THR A 565 -22.84 27.35 13.05
CA THR A 565 -22.47 27.86 14.37
C THR A 565 -22.20 29.36 14.42
N HIS A 566 -22.05 30.07 13.27
CA HIS A 566 -21.63 31.46 13.27
C HIS A 566 -22.62 32.41 13.92
N HIS A 567 -23.92 32.07 14.00
CA HIS A 567 -24.90 32.76 14.79
C HIS A 567 -25.35 31.98 16.04
N GLY A 568 -24.97 30.71 16.17
CA GLY A 568 -25.38 29.87 17.29
C GLY A 568 -26.89 29.82 17.47
N GLU A 569 -27.34 29.92 18.73
CA GLU A 569 -28.75 30.05 19.13
C GLU A 569 -29.14 31.53 19.36
N GLY A 570 -28.43 32.45 18.71
CA GLY A 570 -28.68 33.88 18.82
C GLY A 570 -30.04 34.31 18.30
N LEU A 571 -30.40 35.56 18.59
CA LEU A 571 -31.65 36.16 18.11
C LEU A 571 -31.36 37.12 16.95
N THR A 572 -32.31 37.23 16.01
CA THR A 572 -32.37 38.33 15.04
C THR A 572 -32.85 39.58 15.78
N LYS A 573 -31.97 40.16 16.63
CA LYS A 573 -32.29 41.19 17.65
C LYS A 573 -33.05 42.37 17.08
N TYR A 574 -32.72 42.86 15.86
CA TYR A 574 -33.38 43.96 15.23
C TYR A 574 -34.90 43.72 15.07
N PHE A 575 -35.28 42.61 14.49
CA PHE A 575 -36.68 42.27 14.25
C PHE A 575 -37.39 41.87 15.54
N TYR A 576 -36.71 41.20 16.46
CA TYR A 576 -37.26 40.85 17.78
C TYR A 576 -37.62 42.09 18.57
N ILE A 577 -36.69 43.06 18.69
CA ILE A 577 -36.94 44.30 19.44
C ILE A 577 -38.01 45.14 18.76
N LYS A 578 -38.03 45.25 17.43
CA LYS A 578 -39.08 45.97 16.71
C LYS A 578 -40.44 45.33 16.96
N TYR A 579 -40.55 44.03 16.88
CA TYR A 579 -41.79 43.30 17.15
C TYR A 579 -42.24 43.49 18.62
N GLN A 580 -41.33 43.42 19.58
CA GLN A 580 -41.60 43.65 21.00
C GLN A 580 -42.10 45.08 21.29
N ASN A 581 -41.52 46.08 20.65
CA ASN A 581 -41.93 47.48 20.80
C ASN A 581 -43.33 47.76 20.24
N GLU A 582 -43.75 46.97 19.22
CA GLU A 582 -45.14 47.07 18.69
C GLU A 582 -46.18 46.31 19.54
N HIS A 583 -45.71 45.37 20.39
CA HIS A 583 -46.55 44.52 21.23
C HIS A 583 -46.10 44.65 22.72
N PRO A 584 -46.14 45.77 23.30
CA PRO A 584 -45.56 46.06 24.65
C PRO A 584 -46.26 45.28 25.79
N ASP A 585 -47.52 44.88 25.56
CA ASP A 585 -48.35 44.21 26.56
C ASP A 585 -48.37 42.67 26.39
N GLU A 586 -47.62 42.15 25.43
CA GLU A 586 -47.55 40.70 25.15
C GLU A 586 -46.18 40.12 25.53
N GLU A 587 -46.16 38.92 26.11
CA GLU A 587 -44.94 38.15 26.24
C GLU A 587 -44.56 37.58 24.88
N VAL A 588 -43.52 38.16 24.24
CA VAL A 588 -43.12 37.82 22.90
C VAL A 588 -42.37 36.50 22.90
N ASP A 589 -42.89 35.49 22.18
CA ASP A 589 -42.18 34.25 21.89
C ASP A 589 -40.89 34.53 21.09
N LYS A 590 -39.75 34.04 21.59
CA LYS A 590 -38.43 34.18 20.97
C LYS A 590 -38.20 33.22 19.83
N ALA A 591 -38.90 32.08 19.80
CA ALA A 591 -38.63 30.98 18.85
C ALA A 591 -38.66 31.41 17.38
N PRO A 592 -39.60 32.29 16.90
CA PRO A 592 -39.59 32.73 15.50
C PRO A 592 -38.40 33.62 15.12
N PHE A 593 -37.69 34.18 16.11
CA PHE A 593 -36.57 35.11 15.93
C PHE A 593 -35.21 34.47 16.24
N GLN A 594 -35.19 33.20 16.65
CA GLN A 594 -33.99 32.51 17.12
C GLN A 594 -33.38 31.65 15.99
N TYR A 595 -32.05 31.71 15.86
CA TYR A 595 -31.30 30.82 14.96
C TYR A 595 -31.32 29.40 15.49
N PRO A 596 -31.27 28.39 14.60
CA PRO A 596 -31.43 26.97 14.97
C PRO A 596 -30.21 26.38 15.72
N GLY A 597 -29.09 27.09 15.79
CA GLY A 597 -27.87 26.60 16.41
C GLY A 597 -27.18 25.49 15.61
N PRO A 598 -26.25 24.74 16.20
CA PRO A 598 -25.77 24.84 17.59
C PRO A 598 -24.86 26.04 17.88
N ASN A 599 -24.60 26.29 19.17
CA ASN A 599 -23.57 27.26 19.58
C ASN A 599 -22.16 26.74 19.22
N PRO A 600 -21.15 27.63 19.07
CA PRO A 600 -19.77 27.28 18.81
C PRO A 600 -19.23 26.24 19.80
N PHE A 601 -18.54 25.23 19.26
CA PHE A 601 -17.91 24.17 20.06
C PHE A 601 -16.40 24.01 19.77
N THR A 602 -15.86 24.85 18.87
CA THR A 602 -14.40 24.99 18.65
C THR A 602 -13.97 26.43 18.83
N ARG A 603 -12.67 26.65 19.10
CA ARG A 603 -12.09 28.00 19.24
C ARG A 603 -12.27 28.80 17.96
N GLU A 604 -12.08 28.16 16.81
CA GLU A 604 -12.22 28.77 15.49
C GLU A 604 -13.65 29.24 15.23
N GLN A 605 -14.65 28.46 15.59
CA GLN A 605 -16.07 28.85 15.46
C GLN A 605 -16.43 30.03 16.35
N ALA A 606 -15.94 30.05 17.61
CA ALA A 606 -16.15 31.17 18.50
C ALA A 606 -15.51 32.46 17.97
N ILE A 607 -14.29 32.39 17.41
CA ILE A 607 -13.62 33.51 16.78
C ILE A 607 -14.42 34.03 15.59
N LEU A 608 -14.96 33.13 14.76
CA LEU A 608 -15.79 33.51 13.62
C LEU A 608 -17.03 34.27 14.11
N MET A 609 -17.77 33.74 15.10
CA MET A 609 -18.96 34.36 15.64
C MET A 609 -18.67 35.77 16.19
N MET A 610 -17.57 35.94 16.95
CA MET A 610 -17.16 37.28 17.45
C MET A 610 -16.84 38.24 16.31
N THR A 611 -16.06 37.74 15.31
CA THR A 611 -15.55 38.56 14.22
C THR A 611 -16.67 39.01 13.28
N ASP A 612 -17.54 38.08 12.90
CA ASP A 612 -18.70 38.32 12.04
C ASP A 612 -19.61 39.39 12.62
N THR A 613 -20.05 39.23 13.87
CA THR A 613 -20.89 40.17 14.56
C THR A 613 -20.25 41.57 14.66
N VAL A 614 -18.99 41.66 15.00
CA VAL A 614 -18.26 42.92 15.12
C VAL A 614 -18.07 43.60 13.75
N GLU A 615 -17.72 42.82 12.69
CA GLU A 615 -17.54 43.39 11.35
C GLU A 615 -18.86 43.94 10.81
N ALA A 616 -19.93 43.17 10.91
CA ALA A 616 -21.25 43.63 10.46
C ALA A 616 -21.72 44.87 11.18
N ALA A 617 -21.59 44.90 12.51
CA ALA A 617 -22.01 46.08 13.31
C ALA A 617 -21.11 47.28 13.08
N SER A 618 -19.80 47.09 12.82
CA SER A 618 -18.86 48.20 12.61
C SER A 618 -19.23 49.10 11.43
N ARG A 619 -19.90 48.54 10.40
CA ARG A 619 -20.36 49.29 9.22
C ARG A 619 -21.45 50.33 9.54
N SER A 620 -22.14 50.17 10.68
CA SER A 620 -23.22 51.05 11.10
C SER A 620 -22.76 52.12 12.10
N LEU A 621 -21.45 52.21 12.41
CA LEU A 621 -20.93 53.22 13.29
C LEU A 621 -21.08 54.62 12.66
N PRO A 622 -21.60 55.62 13.39
CA PRO A 622 -21.71 57.01 12.89
C PRO A 622 -20.33 57.67 12.74
N GLU A 623 -19.40 57.32 13.61
CA GLU A 623 -18.01 57.81 13.61
C GLU A 623 -17.03 56.69 13.96
N TYR A 624 -15.89 56.65 13.28
CA TYR A 624 -14.85 55.63 13.46
C TYR A 624 -13.73 56.14 14.40
N THR A 625 -14.11 56.60 15.61
CA THR A 625 -13.15 56.96 16.64
C THR A 625 -12.65 55.71 17.37
N GLU A 626 -11.50 55.81 18.03
CA GLU A 626 -10.96 54.69 18.83
C GLU A 626 -11.93 54.31 19.96
N GLU A 627 -12.59 55.28 20.56
CA GLU A 627 -13.55 55.03 21.61
C GLU A 627 -14.82 54.34 21.10
N SER A 628 -15.38 54.78 19.95
CA SER A 628 -16.58 54.18 19.39
C SER A 628 -16.33 52.73 18.95
N ILE A 629 -15.17 52.46 18.33
CA ILE A 629 -14.75 51.11 17.92
C ILE A 629 -14.53 50.21 19.15
N SER A 630 -13.82 50.72 20.17
CA SER A 630 -13.56 49.96 21.39
C SER A 630 -14.85 49.63 22.15
N ASN A 631 -15.75 50.58 22.29
CA ASN A 631 -17.05 50.37 22.93
C ASN A 631 -17.89 49.34 22.18
N LEU A 632 -17.94 49.43 20.85
CA LEU A 632 -18.65 48.46 20.00
C LEU A 632 -18.13 47.05 20.21
N VAL A 633 -16.79 46.84 20.05
CA VAL A 633 -16.16 45.53 20.17
C VAL A 633 -16.39 44.93 21.56
N ASN A 634 -16.19 45.71 22.61
CA ASN A 634 -16.38 45.23 23.98
C ASN A 634 -17.84 44.86 24.24
N THR A 635 -18.79 45.74 23.90
CA THR A 635 -20.20 45.49 24.13
C THR A 635 -20.72 44.23 23.45
N LEU A 636 -20.37 44.04 22.16
CA LEU A 636 -20.85 42.89 21.38
C LEU A 636 -20.27 41.59 21.88
N ILE A 637 -18.96 41.54 22.14
CA ILE A 637 -18.31 40.31 22.58
C ILE A 637 -18.73 39.97 24.02
N ASP A 638 -18.84 40.97 24.92
CA ASP A 638 -19.33 40.75 26.29
C ASP A 638 -20.77 40.25 26.31
N ASP A 639 -21.63 40.78 25.44
CA ASP A 639 -22.97 40.25 25.27
C ASP A 639 -23.01 38.79 24.80
N GLN A 640 -22.14 38.38 23.88
CA GLN A 640 -22.02 36.97 23.45
C GLN A 640 -21.54 36.08 24.60
N VAL A 641 -20.55 36.52 25.37
CA VAL A 641 -20.04 35.78 26.54
C VAL A 641 -21.13 35.63 27.60
N ASN A 642 -21.83 36.76 27.95
CA ASN A 642 -22.88 36.77 28.96
C ASN A 642 -24.11 35.96 28.53
N SER A 643 -24.38 35.87 27.23
CA SER A 643 -25.45 35.02 26.67
C SER A 643 -25.09 33.53 26.67
N GLY A 644 -23.87 33.18 27.08
CA GLY A 644 -23.45 31.78 27.23
C GLY A 644 -23.11 31.04 25.91
N TYR A 645 -22.96 31.75 24.78
CA TYR A 645 -22.73 31.12 23.47
C TYR A 645 -21.42 30.30 23.41
N PHE A 646 -20.46 30.61 24.28
CA PHE A 646 -19.14 29.95 24.31
C PHE A 646 -19.00 28.88 25.41
N THR A 647 -20.09 28.52 26.10
CA THR A 647 -20.06 27.58 27.23
C THR A 647 -19.50 26.20 26.85
N ASN A 648 -19.78 25.74 25.63
CA ASN A 648 -19.30 24.44 25.12
C ASN A 648 -18.01 24.54 24.30
N CYS A 649 -17.35 25.70 24.27
CA CYS A 649 -16.20 26.00 23.47
C CYS A 649 -14.92 26.03 24.33
N PRO A 650 -13.78 25.42 23.90
CA PRO A 650 -12.51 25.45 24.63
C PRO A 650 -11.76 26.79 24.46
N ILE A 651 -12.47 27.94 24.30
CA ILE A 651 -11.88 29.25 24.24
C ILE A 651 -11.70 29.79 25.69
N THR A 652 -10.55 30.45 25.93
CA THR A 652 -10.27 31.01 27.27
C THR A 652 -10.61 32.49 27.34
N PHE A 653 -10.82 33.00 28.55
CA PHE A 653 -10.97 34.46 28.75
C PHE A 653 -9.77 35.28 28.25
N LYS A 654 -8.58 34.70 28.31
CA LYS A 654 -7.37 35.29 27.72
C LYS A 654 -7.47 35.41 26.20
N ASP A 655 -7.96 34.34 25.53
CA ASP A 655 -8.16 34.35 24.07
C ASP A 655 -9.20 35.41 23.67
N ILE A 656 -10.28 35.54 24.42
CA ILE A 656 -11.31 36.56 24.19
C ILE A 656 -10.75 37.97 24.34
N ALA A 657 -9.94 38.22 25.38
CA ALA A 657 -9.29 39.51 25.57
C ALA A 657 -8.34 39.87 24.40
N ILE A 658 -7.55 38.88 23.91
CA ILE A 658 -6.70 39.07 22.74
C ILE A 658 -7.55 39.32 21.48
N ALA A 659 -8.65 38.57 21.29
CA ALA A 659 -9.55 38.76 20.16
C ALA A 659 -10.11 40.17 20.11
N LYS A 660 -10.58 40.72 21.25
CA LYS A 660 -11.05 42.12 21.37
C LYS A 660 -9.97 43.11 20.96
N GLN A 661 -8.75 42.94 21.49
CA GLN A 661 -7.64 43.84 21.18
C GLN A 661 -7.30 43.82 19.68
N VAL A 662 -7.20 42.65 19.08
CA VAL A 662 -6.89 42.49 17.65
C VAL A 662 -7.98 43.10 16.77
N LEU A 663 -9.25 42.92 17.13
CA LEU A 663 -10.37 43.51 16.38
C LEU A 663 -10.34 45.06 16.46
N ILE A 664 -10.12 45.65 17.64
CA ILE A 664 -9.97 47.08 17.78
C ILE A 664 -8.83 47.63 16.92
N GLU A 665 -7.65 47.02 17.01
CA GLU A 665 -6.46 47.45 16.23
C GLU A 665 -6.72 47.35 14.72
N ARG A 666 -7.35 46.28 14.28
CA ARG A 666 -7.60 46.03 12.85
C ARG A 666 -8.71 46.92 12.29
N LEU A 667 -9.79 47.11 13.00
CA LEU A 667 -10.89 48.02 12.59
C LEU A 667 -10.39 49.46 12.51
N LYS A 668 -9.57 49.93 13.45
CA LYS A 668 -8.90 51.23 13.36
C LYS A 668 -8.11 51.37 12.10
N SER A 669 -7.37 50.31 11.69
CA SER A 669 -6.57 50.31 10.46
C SER A 669 -7.45 50.30 9.20
N ILE A 670 -8.57 49.57 9.21
CA ILE A 670 -9.50 49.50 8.06
C ILE A 670 -10.22 50.81 7.82
N TYR A 671 -10.68 51.46 8.88
CA TYR A 671 -11.46 52.70 8.80
C TYR A 671 -10.63 53.96 8.94
N HIS A 672 -9.27 53.87 8.88
CA HIS A 672 -8.41 55.04 8.93
C HIS A 672 -8.70 55.97 7.75
N THR A 673 -9.13 57.20 8.03
CA THR A 673 -9.38 58.27 7.04
C THR A 673 -8.11 58.59 6.28
N ARG A 674 -8.11 58.41 4.96
CA ARG A 674 -7.02 58.91 4.11
C ARG A 674 -7.03 60.44 4.15
N VAL A 675 -5.86 61.06 4.28
CA VAL A 675 -5.67 62.52 4.12
C VAL A 675 -6.18 62.93 2.75
N SER A 676 -7.14 63.87 2.71
CA SER A 676 -7.62 64.42 1.44
C SER A 676 -6.48 65.15 0.72
N TYR A 677 -6.28 64.84 -0.56
CA TYR A 677 -5.31 65.59 -1.35
C TYR A 677 -5.74 67.07 -1.41
N PRO A 678 -4.82 68.02 -1.10
CA PRO A 678 -5.13 69.45 -1.21
C PRO A 678 -5.45 69.74 -2.70
N LYS A 679 -6.52 70.53 -2.91
CA LYS A 679 -6.84 71.08 -4.23
C LYS A 679 -5.85 72.19 -4.53
N PRO A 680 -5.29 72.27 -5.76
CA PRO A 680 -4.49 73.45 -6.13
C PRO A 680 -5.33 74.70 -6.01
N ASN A 681 -4.76 75.70 -5.37
CA ASN A 681 -5.40 77.04 -5.35
C ASN A 681 -5.28 77.59 -6.77
N ASN A 682 -6.40 77.72 -7.50
CA ASN A 682 -6.46 78.46 -8.77
C ASN A 682 -6.40 79.95 -8.51
#